data_a9d077de9f61f09df2625995ee69e752
#
_entry.id   a9d077de9f61f09df2625995ee69e752
#
_cell.length_a   1.000
_cell.length_b   1.000
_cell.length_c   1.000
_cell.angle_alpha   90.00
_cell.angle_beta   90.00
_cell.angle_gamma   90.00
#
_symmetry.space_group_name_H-M   'P 1'
#
loop_
_entity.id
_entity.type
_entity.pdbx_description
1 polymer ?
#
loop_
_entity_poly.entity_id
_entity_poly.type
_entity_poly.pdbx_seq_one_letter_code
_entity_poly.pdbx_strand_id
1 'polypeptide(L)'
;MGGNIAKNKKEEIPKYREKTPCYENRELSWLIFNERVLDEASDKDVPLCERLSFASIFQSNLDEFFMVRVGSLHDQMLFSETKRESKTNMTAGEQLSHIFKAARDLTRKKDHTYRHLMDELKEYGVELLNFSDIEYDDAVYLENYFKEQIMPILSPQVVGKKQPFPFIKNKEIYAVALLGSKSNEKVGLVPCSNGILKRLISIPSERNKYMLVEELILHFMPIIFEKYQIKSKSLIRIIRNADIDVDEAVDDEDTDYRDMMEKLIRQRKKLCPVKMEYSRVLDEKIIHNLCKELNLNHEQIYYSESPLELSFVFGLQDALRNNKNLFYERHIQKNPSWYVSGKSVISQVEEADRFISYPYESMQPFIRMLQDAGEDENVVSIKMTLYRVAKNSQIVESLISAAENGKEVVVLVELRARFDEENNIEWSRRLEDAGCRIIYGLDYTKVHSKLCLITYREEGQIKYVTQIGTGNYNEKTSKLYTDLSIITANKQIGMEAAYVFTRLCMGEFVEETNYLLVAPKCMKSKILNYMDKEIEIARAGGKAYVGAKINSLTDKEIIDKLIECSRAGVRVEMIVRGICCLIPGVKGHTENISVISIVGRYLEHSRVYIFGTPDRDNIYISSADFMTRNMERRVEIAAPIYDDSIKTRIRNMFHIMECDTVKARQLCSDGNYVHRTIADIKDFTDEEWEQASEGLRINSQEYFAAR
;
A
#
# COMPACT_ATOMS: atom_id res chain seq x y z
N MET A 1 -45.31 -9.73 -4.42
CA MET A 1 -45.20 -9.90 -5.89
C MET A 1 -44.54 -8.66 -6.43
N GLY A 2 -43.44 -8.82 -7.17
CA GLY A 2 -42.75 -7.70 -7.82
C GLY A 2 -41.25 -7.72 -7.56
N GLY A 3 -40.61 -8.85 -7.82
CA GLY A 3 -39.14 -8.90 -7.87
C GLY A 3 -38.62 -8.23 -9.14
N ASN A 4 -37.94 -7.12 -9.01
CA ASN A 4 -37.11 -6.55 -10.08
C ASN A 4 -35.78 -7.27 -10.10
N ILE A 5 -35.70 -8.27 -10.98
CA ILE A 5 -34.43 -8.90 -11.39
C ILE A 5 -33.64 -7.82 -12.14
N ALA A 6 -32.59 -7.31 -11.52
CA ALA A 6 -31.60 -6.49 -12.21
C ALA A 6 -31.01 -7.33 -13.34
N LYS A 7 -31.35 -6.98 -14.60
CA LYS A 7 -30.74 -7.55 -15.79
C LYS A 7 -29.22 -7.23 -15.73
N ASN A 8 -28.41 -8.27 -15.50
CA ASN A 8 -26.97 -8.22 -15.75
C ASN A 8 -26.75 -7.73 -17.19
N LYS A 9 -26.35 -6.47 -17.34
CA LYS A 9 -25.69 -6.03 -18.56
C LYS A 9 -24.40 -6.87 -18.64
N LYS A 10 -24.29 -7.76 -19.61
CA LYS A 10 -23.00 -8.29 -20.04
C LYS A 10 -22.18 -7.07 -20.42
N GLU A 11 -21.24 -6.67 -19.55
CA GLU A 11 -20.26 -5.67 -19.92
C GLU A 11 -19.43 -6.27 -21.06
N GLU A 12 -19.38 -5.55 -22.17
CA GLU A 12 -18.59 -5.98 -23.35
C GLU A 12 -17.12 -6.01 -22.95
N ILE A 13 -16.45 -7.12 -23.27
CA ILE A 13 -15.00 -7.27 -23.05
C ILE A 13 -14.30 -6.07 -23.71
N PRO A 14 -13.46 -5.31 -22.99
CA PRO A 14 -12.78 -4.16 -23.56
C PRO A 14 -11.99 -4.52 -24.83
N LYS A 15 -12.09 -3.72 -25.88
CA LYS A 15 -11.46 -4.00 -27.20
C LYS A 15 -9.96 -4.29 -27.14
N TYR A 16 -9.23 -3.74 -26.15
CA TYR A 16 -7.81 -4.03 -25.98
C TYR A 16 -7.56 -5.48 -25.52
N ARG A 17 -8.53 -6.11 -24.83
CA ARG A 17 -8.45 -7.51 -24.40
C ARG A 17 -8.75 -8.53 -25.50
N GLU A 18 -9.41 -8.15 -26.57
CA GLU A 18 -9.73 -9.07 -27.69
C GLU A 18 -8.49 -9.74 -28.28
N LYS A 19 -7.36 -9.02 -28.33
CA LYS A 19 -6.08 -9.51 -28.85
C LYS A 19 -5.20 -10.20 -27.82
N THR A 20 -5.44 -9.95 -26.53
CA THR A 20 -4.64 -10.43 -25.41
C THR A 20 -5.52 -10.93 -24.26
N PRO A 21 -6.34 -11.98 -24.47
CA PRO A 21 -7.41 -12.35 -23.55
C PRO A 21 -6.92 -12.81 -22.16
N CYS A 22 -5.66 -13.23 -22.07
CA CYS A 22 -5.06 -13.70 -20.80
C CYS A 22 -4.42 -12.57 -19.97
N TYR A 23 -4.46 -11.33 -20.46
CA TYR A 23 -3.75 -10.23 -19.80
C TYR A 23 -4.67 -9.06 -19.48
N GLU A 24 -4.35 -8.42 -18.34
CA GLU A 24 -4.92 -7.14 -17.94
C GLU A 24 -3.84 -6.05 -17.92
N ASN A 25 -4.25 -4.80 -18.21
CA ASN A 25 -3.39 -3.65 -18.04
C ASN A 25 -3.10 -3.42 -16.54
N ARG A 26 -1.84 -3.16 -16.23
CA ARG A 26 -1.38 -2.97 -14.86
C ARG A 26 -2.09 -1.84 -14.12
N GLU A 27 -2.28 -0.70 -14.78
CA GLU A 27 -2.83 0.49 -14.14
C GLU A 27 -4.35 0.37 -13.96
N LEU A 28 -5.03 -0.25 -14.92
CA LEU A 28 -6.46 -0.56 -14.81
C LEU A 28 -6.72 -1.61 -13.74
N SER A 29 -5.91 -2.66 -13.65
CA SER A 29 -5.95 -3.63 -12.57
C SER A 29 -5.75 -2.98 -11.20
N TRP A 30 -4.88 -1.96 -11.10
CA TRP A 30 -4.69 -1.21 -9.86
C TRP A 30 -5.96 -0.41 -9.48
N LEU A 31 -6.63 0.21 -10.43
CA LEU A 31 -7.90 0.92 -10.16
C LEU A 31 -8.99 -0.04 -9.67
N ILE A 32 -9.10 -1.22 -10.28
CA ILE A 32 -10.01 -2.29 -9.83
C ILE A 32 -9.66 -2.75 -8.39
N PHE A 33 -8.36 -2.82 -8.04
CA PHE A 33 -7.95 -3.07 -6.66
C PHE A 33 -8.41 -1.97 -5.71
N ASN A 34 -8.17 -0.71 -6.06
CA ASN A 34 -8.55 0.41 -5.19
C ASN A 34 -10.09 0.54 -5.08
N GLU A 35 -10.84 0.09 -6.09
CA GLU A 35 -12.30 -0.03 -6.01
C GLU A 35 -12.71 -1.02 -4.91
N ARG A 36 -12.05 -2.19 -4.81
CA ARG A 36 -12.31 -3.15 -3.73
C ARG A 36 -12.03 -2.58 -2.34
N VAL A 37 -11.06 -1.66 -2.20
CA VAL A 37 -10.84 -0.92 -0.95
C VAL A 37 -12.03 0.01 -0.64
N LEU A 38 -12.60 0.65 -1.66
CA LEU A 38 -13.81 1.48 -1.48
C LEU A 38 -15.04 0.63 -1.17
N ASP A 39 -15.12 -0.59 -1.69
CA ASP A 39 -16.23 -1.50 -1.39
C ASP A 39 -16.29 -1.84 0.11
N GLU A 40 -15.16 -1.94 0.81
CA GLU A 40 -15.14 -2.11 2.27
C GLU A 40 -15.81 -0.93 3.00
N ALA A 41 -15.71 0.28 2.44
CA ALA A 41 -16.44 1.44 2.98
C ALA A 41 -17.97 1.34 2.80
N SER A 42 -18.44 0.54 1.86
CA SER A 42 -19.87 0.32 1.59
C SER A 42 -20.42 -0.95 2.25
N ASP A 43 -19.54 -1.83 2.73
CA ASP A 43 -19.92 -3.11 3.34
C ASP A 43 -20.47 -2.88 4.77
N LYS A 44 -21.75 -3.23 4.99
CA LYS A 44 -22.43 -3.06 6.29
C LYS A 44 -21.93 -4.03 7.37
N ASP A 45 -21.25 -5.09 7.00
CA ASP A 45 -20.62 -6.01 7.96
C ASP A 45 -19.33 -5.39 8.54
N VAL A 46 -18.81 -4.28 7.97
CA VAL A 46 -17.69 -3.51 8.48
C VAL A 46 -18.20 -2.42 9.44
N PRO A 47 -17.61 -2.26 10.64
CA PRO A 47 -18.00 -1.21 11.58
C PRO A 47 -17.89 0.19 10.98
N LEU A 48 -18.80 1.10 11.33
CA LEU A 48 -18.97 2.42 10.67
C LEU A 48 -17.69 3.27 10.65
N CYS A 49 -16.94 3.33 11.77
CA CYS A 49 -15.70 4.10 11.82
C CYS A 49 -14.61 3.50 10.93
N GLU A 50 -14.57 2.18 10.79
CA GLU A 50 -13.64 1.52 9.87
C GLU A 50 -14.05 1.77 8.41
N ARG A 51 -15.34 1.81 8.09
CA ARG A 51 -15.85 2.18 6.76
C ARG A 51 -15.40 3.59 6.37
N LEU A 52 -15.44 4.54 7.31
CA LEU A 52 -14.90 5.90 7.11
C LEU A 52 -13.40 5.86 6.83
N SER A 53 -12.66 5.03 7.57
CA SER A 53 -11.21 4.83 7.35
C SER A 53 -10.94 4.29 5.95
N PHE A 54 -11.69 3.30 5.47
CA PHE A 54 -11.56 2.75 4.12
C PHE A 54 -11.84 3.80 3.02
N ALA A 55 -12.84 4.67 3.21
CA ALA A 55 -13.10 5.77 2.28
C ALA A 55 -11.90 6.75 2.19
N SER A 56 -11.28 7.06 3.32
CA SER A 56 -10.08 7.91 3.37
C SER A 56 -8.86 7.21 2.75
N ILE A 57 -8.66 5.91 3.03
CA ILE A 57 -7.58 5.09 2.45
C ILE A 57 -7.73 5.02 0.93
N PHE A 58 -8.95 4.77 0.43
CA PHE A 58 -9.23 4.78 -1.02
C PHE A 58 -8.75 6.06 -1.69
N GLN A 59 -9.08 7.22 -1.10
CA GLN A 59 -8.69 8.52 -1.66
C GLN A 59 -7.18 8.74 -1.59
N SER A 60 -6.56 8.42 -0.46
CA SER A 60 -5.10 8.54 -0.30
C SER A 60 -4.35 7.66 -1.29
N ASN A 61 -4.82 6.43 -1.52
CA ASN A 61 -4.28 5.53 -2.52
C ASN A 61 -4.41 6.10 -3.93
N LEU A 62 -5.58 6.68 -4.26
CA LEU A 62 -5.82 7.28 -5.57
C LEU A 62 -4.91 8.51 -5.81
N ASP A 63 -4.69 9.32 -4.79
CA ASP A 63 -3.74 10.43 -4.84
C ASP A 63 -2.31 9.95 -5.13
N GLU A 64 -1.85 8.92 -4.44
CA GLU A 64 -0.53 8.33 -4.67
C GLU A 64 -0.41 7.73 -6.08
N PHE A 65 -1.46 7.07 -6.56
CA PHE A 65 -1.52 6.55 -7.92
C PHE A 65 -1.35 7.66 -8.96
N PHE A 66 -2.05 8.79 -8.79
CA PHE A 66 -1.90 9.94 -9.68
C PHE A 66 -0.49 10.54 -9.58
N MET A 67 0.04 10.72 -8.38
CA MET A 67 1.38 11.28 -8.17
C MET A 67 2.48 10.45 -8.82
N VAL A 68 2.36 9.12 -8.75
CA VAL A 68 3.44 8.21 -9.15
C VAL A 68 3.18 7.62 -10.55
N ARG A 69 2.00 7.01 -10.76
CA ARG A 69 1.76 6.22 -11.98
C ARG A 69 1.24 7.07 -13.13
N VAL A 70 0.27 7.94 -12.87
CA VAL A 70 -0.22 8.89 -13.89
C VAL A 70 0.88 9.87 -14.25
N GLY A 71 1.66 10.34 -13.26
CA GLY A 71 2.84 11.17 -13.50
C GLY A 71 3.83 10.51 -14.46
N SER A 72 4.25 9.28 -14.16
CA SER A 72 5.18 8.51 -14.99
C SER A 72 4.64 8.24 -16.41
N LEU A 73 3.34 7.90 -16.55
CA LEU A 73 2.72 7.72 -17.89
C LEU A 73 2.64 9.02 -18.66
N HIS A 74 2.38 10.14 -18.00
CA HIS A 74 2.37 11.46 -18.61
C HIS A 74 3.76 11.81 -19.16
N ASP A 75 4.80 11.61 -18.38
CA ASP A 75 6.18 11.82 -18.82
C ASP A 75 6.54 10.90 -19.99
N GLN A 76 6.18 9.59 -19.89
CA GLN A 76 6.39 8.66 -21.00
C GLN A 76 5.69 9.09 -22.29
N MET A 77 4.48 9.63 -22.22
CA MET A 77 3.75 10.14 -23.38
C MET A 77 4.49 11.32 -24.06
N LEU A 78 5.12 12.19 -23.25
CA LEU A 78 5.90 13.32 -23.77
C LEU A 78 7.20 12.87 -24.49
N PHE A 79 7.85 11.80 -23.99
CA PHE A 79 9.09 11.28 -24.56
C PHE A 79 8.88 10.32 -25.75
N SER A 80 7.78 9.56 -25.76
CA SER A 80 7.52 8.55 -26.79
C SER A 80 6.04 8.21 -26.93
N GLU A 81 5.37 8.86 -27.86
CA GLU A 81 3.94 8.63 -28.15
C GLU A 81 3.63 7.21 -28.66
N THR A 82 4.61 6.55 -29.27
CA THR A 82 4.40 5.24 -29.96
C THR A 82 4.80 4.04 -29.12
N LYS A 83 5.50 4.22 -28.01
CA LYS A 83 5.92 3.11 -27.14
C LYS A 83 4.70 2.41 -26.54
N ARG A 84 4.64 1.10 -26.70
CA ARG A 84 3.54 0.25 -26.22
C ARG A 84 3.98 -0.61 -25.06
N GLU A 85 3.09 -0.82 -24.10
CA GLU A 85 3.35 -1.74 -22.99
C GLU A 85 3.21 -3.20 -23.45
N SER A 86 3.88 -4.13 -22.73
CA SER A 86 4.15 -5.47 -23.22
C SER A 86 2.99 -6.48 -23.10
N LYS A 87 1.92 -6.17 -22.36
CA LYS A 87 0.81 -7.11 -22.07
C LYS A 87 -0.43 -6.81 -22.90
N THR A 88 -0.95 -5.60 -22.81
CA THR A 88 -2.16 -5.18 -23.54
C THR A 88 -1.86 -4.38 -24.80
N ASN A 89 -0.59 -4.09 -25.08
CA ASN A 89 -0.13 -3.37 -26.26
C ASN A 89 -0.70 -1.94 -26.38
N MET A 90 -1.10 -1.31 -25.26
CA MET A 90 -1.56 0.08 -25.22
C MET A 90 -0.39 1.07 -25.16
N THR A 91 -0.55 2.23 -25.81
CA THR A 91 0.34 3.38 -25.64
C THR A 91 0.09 4.07 -24.29
N ALA A 92 0.99 4.95 -23.85
CA ALA A 92 0.79 5.74 -22.62
C ALA A 92 -0.48 6.60 -22.70
N GLY A 93 -0.75 7.23 -23.85
CA GLY A 93 -1.97 8.02 -24.06
C GLY A 93 -3.25 7.21 -23.99
N GLU A 94 -3.28 6.01 -24.62
CA GLU A 94 -4.42 5.09 -24.54
C GLU A 94 -4.67 4.65 -23.07
N GLN A 95 -3.62 4.33 -22.30
CA GLN A 95 -3.72 3.99 -20.89
C GLN A 95 -4.28 5.17 -20.08
N LEU A 96 -3.75 6.39 -20.25
CA LEU A 96 -4.21 7.60 -19.57
C LEU A 96 -5.71 7.87 -19.82
N SER A 97 -6.18 7.75 -21.07
CA SER A 97 -7.62 7.95 -21.38
C SER A 97 -8.51 6.96 -20.63
N HIS A 98 -8.15 5.67 -20.58
CA HIS A 98 -8.88 4.66 -19.79
C HIS A 98 -8.81 4.95 -18.29
N ILE A 99 -7.64 5.34 -17.76
CA ILE A 99 -7.45 5.70 -16.35
C ILE A 99 -8.35 6.87 -15.96
N PHE A 100 -8.37 7.95 -16.75
CA PHE A 100 -9.15 9.14 -16.42
C PHE A 100 -10.66 8.84 -16.41
N LYS A 101 -11.15 7.98 -17.33
CA LYS A 101 -12.54 7.53 -17.33
C LYS A 101 -12.85 6.73 -16.07
N ALA A 102 -12.08 5.69 -15.76
CA ALA A 102 -12.28 4.84 -14.59
C ALA A 102 -12.19 5.65 -13.28
N ALA A 103 -11.23 6.59 -13.17
CA ALA A 103 -11.09 7.44 -12.00
C ALA A 103 -12.29 8.37 -11.78
N ARG A 104 -12.97 8.84 -12.85
CA ARG A 104 -14.23 9.59 -12.71
C ARG A 104 -15.36 8.74 -12.15
N ASP A 105 -15.51 7.51 -12.63
CA ASP A 105 -16.54 6.61 -12.15
C ASP A 105 -16.29 6.25 -10.67
N LEU A 106 -15.03 6.00 -10.30
CA LEU A 106 -14.64 5.78 -8.90
C LEU A 106 -14.85 7.01 -8.01
N THR A 107 -14.63 8.22 -8.52
CA THR A 107 -14.93 9.46 -7.77
C THR A 107 -16.41 9.57 -7.47
N ARG A 108 -17.29 9.28 -8.43
CA ARG A 108 -18.76 9.27 -8.22
C ARG A 108 -19.16 8.20 -7.19
N LYS A 109 -18.60 7.00 -7.28
CA LYS A 109 -18.84 5.92 -6.30
C LYS A 109 -18.39 6.33 -4.90
N LYS A 110 -17.22 6.96 -4.76
CA LYS A 110 -16.70 7.52 -3.49
C LYS A 110 -17.67 8.56 -2.92
N ASP A 111 -18.14 9.51 -3.73
CA ASP A 111 -19.05 10.57 -3.28
C ASP A 111 -20.38 10.01 -2.78
N HIS A 112 -20.92 8.99 -3.47
CA HIS A 112 -22.13 8.28 -3.04
C HIS A 112 -21.91 7.55 -1.71
N THR A 113 -20.83 6.79 -1.59
CA THR A 113 -20.46 6.06 -0.37
C THR A 113 -20.25 7.02 0.81
N TYR A 114 -19.51 8.11 0.60
CA TYR A 114 -19.28 9.14 1.62
C TYR A 114 -20.57 9.75 2.14
N ARG A 115 -21.50 10.07 1.27
CA ARG A 115 -22.81 10.63 1.66
C ARG A 115 -23.55 9.70 2.60
N HIS A 116 -23.65 8.42 2.27
CA HIS A 116 -24.30 7.43 3.15
C HIS A 116 -23.60 7.29 4.50
N LEU A 117 -22.26 7.29 4.53
CA LEU A 117 -21.50 7.22 5.78
C LEU A 117 -21.78 8.43 6.67
N MET A 118 -21.87 9.64 6.09
CA MET A 118 -22.16 10.85 6.85
C MET A 118 -23.59 10.88 7.36
N ASP A 119 -24.56 10.31 6.62
CA ASP A 119 -25.95 10.18 7.09
C ASP A 119 -26.04 9.18 8.25
N GLU A 120 -25.36 8.04 8.18
CA GLU A 120 -25.27 7.08 9.29
C GLU A 120 -24.61 7.68 10.54
N LEU A 121 -23.57 8.54 10.41
CA LEU A 121 -22.91 9.20 11.53
C LEU A 121 -23.84 10.10 12.35
N LYS A 122 -24.84 10.71 11.72
CA LYS A 122 -25.83 11.57 12.42
C LYS A 122 -26.64 10.78 13.44
N GLU A 123 -26.89 9.49 13.17
CA GLU A 123 -27.61 8.60 14.10
C GLU A 123 -26.83 8.40 15.40
N TYR A 124 -25.50 8.58 15.35
CA TYR A 124 -24.60 8.50 16.52
C TYR A 124 -24.25 9.87 17.11
N GLY A 125 -24.98 10.94 16.71
CA GLY A 125 -24.83 12.28 17.25
C GLY A 125 -23.57 13.01 16.79
N VAL A 126 -22.97 12.62 15.65
CA VAL A 126 -21.85 13.32 15.02
C VAL A 126 -22.34 13.97 13.73
N GLU A 127 -22.20 15.28 13.63
CA GLU A 127 -22.67 16.06 12.49
C GLU A 127 -21.55 16.92 11.90
N LEU A 128 -21.32 16.78 10.60
CA LEU A 128 -20.50 17.72 9.83
C LEU A 128 -21.43 18.72 9.17
N LEU A 129 -21.41 19.96 9.66
CA LEU A 129 -22.33 21.01 9.23
C LEU A 129 -21.90 21.60 7.87
N ASN A 130 -22.87 22.14 7.16
CA ASN A 130 -22.69 23.02 6.02
C ASN A 130 -23.59 24.27 6.17
N PHE A 131 -23.30 25.33 5.45
CA PHE A 131 -24.04 26.61 5.59
C PHE A 131 -25.45 26.60 4.94
N SER A 132 -25.87 25.52 4.28
CA SER A 132 -27.23 25.43 3.73
C SER A 132 -28.28 25.15 4.81
N ASP A 133 -27.88 24.41 5.87
CA ASP A 133 -28.77 23.89 6.89
C ASP A 133 -28.32 24.19 8.32
N ILE A 134 -27.56 25.30 8.51
CA ILE A 134 -26.95 25.66 9.80
C ILE A 134 -27.92 26.39 10.70
N GLU A 135 -27.96 26.08 11.99
CA GLU A 135 -28.69 26.80 13.01
C GLU A 135 -28.10 28.19 13.25
N TYR A 136 -28.92 29.15 13.68
CA TYR A 136 -28.52 30.54 13.86
C TYR A 136 -27.35 30.71 14.84
N ASP A 137 -27.41 30.03 15.99
CA ASP A 137 -26.37 30.14 17.04
C ASP A 137 -25.04 29.54 16.57
N ASP A 138 -25.05 28.43 15.84
CA ASP A 138 -23.87 27.83 15.23
C ASP A 138 -23.26 28.76 14.16
N ALA A 139 -24.09 29.43 13.36
CA ALA A 139 -23.63 30.39 12.35
C ALA A 139 -22.97 31.60 12.99
N VAL A 140 -23.57 32.15 14.06
CA VAL A 140 -22.96 33.28 14.84
C VAL A 140 -21.63 32.88 15.47
N TYR A 141 -21.55 31.68 16.05
CA TYR A 141 -20.29 31.16 16.60
C TYR A 141 -19.21 31.07 15.52
N LEU A 142 -19.53 30.47 14.37
CA LEU A 142 -18.60 30.28 13.26
C LEU A 142 -18.16 31.62 12.62
N GLU A 143 -19.06 32.61 12.54
CA GLU A 143 -18.69 33.95 12.05
C GLU A 143 -17.68 34.63 12.96
N ASN A 144 -17.90 34.57 14.29
CA ASN A 144 -16.96 35.12 15.27
C ASN A 144 -15.63 34.36 15.23
N TYR A 145 -15.68 33.03 15.19
CA TYR A 145 -14.48 32.20 15.07
C TYR A 145 -13.68 32.53 13.79
N PHE A 146 -14.38 32.71 12.66
CA PHE A 146 -13.73 33.12 11.41
C PHE A 146 -13.03 34.46 11.54
N LYS A 147 -13.72 35.50 12.07
CA LYS A 147 -13.17 36.85 12.20
C LYS A 147 -11.98 36.94 13.16
N GLU A 148 -12.02 36.20 14.26
CA GLU A 148 -11.02 36.30 15.33
C GLU A 148 -9.84 35.33 15.14
N GLN A 149 -10.10 34.11 14.65
CA GLN A 149 -9.10 33.02 14.64
C GLN A 149 -8.59 32.68 13.24
N ILE A 150 -9.37 32.91 12.19
CA ILE A 150 -9.01 32.48 10.82
C ILE A 150 -8.58 33.68 9.96
N MET A 151 -9.42 34.69 9.85
CA MET A 151 -9.21 35.84 8.95
C MET A 151 -7.85 36.53 9.17
N PRO A 152 -7.32 36.73 10.41
CA PRO A 152 -6.05 37.41 10.63
C PRO A 152 -4.82 36.66 10.07
N ILE A 153 -4.92 35.35 9.86
CA ILE A 153 -3.82 34.50 9.41
C ILE A 153 -3.95 34.04 7.95
N LEU A 154 -5.02 34.46 7.27
CA LEU A 154 -5.20 34.15 5.85
C LEU A 154 -4.27 35.01 4.99
N SER A 155 -3.84 34.44 3.87
CA SER A 155 -3.04 35.12 2.84
C SER A 155 -3.78 35.10 1.49
N PRO A 156 -4.86 35.89 1.33
CA PRO A 156 -5.63 35.93 0.10
C PRO A 156 -4.80 36.61 -1.03
N GLN A 157 -4.99 36.11 -2.25
CA GLN A 157 -4.31 36.63 -3.43
C GLN A 157 -5.33 36.95 -4.53
N VAL A 158 -5.12 38.05 -5.22
CA VAL A 158 -5.91 38.43 -6.41
C VAL A 158 -5.03 38.38 -7.62
N VAL A 159 -5.28 37.45 -8.51
CA VAL A 159 -4.52 37.21 -9.73
C VAL A 159 -5.18 37.93 -10.91
N GLY A 160 -4.45 38.81 -11.53
CA GLY A 160 -4.85 39.55 -12.73
C GLY A 160 -3.82 39.41 -13.84
N LYS A 161 -4.10 39.98 -15.03
CA LYS A 161 -3.26 39.85 -16.24
C LYS A 161 -1.78 40.24 -16.06
N LYS A 162 -1.45 41.04 -15.05
CA LYS A 162 -0.09 41.55 -14.81
C LYS A 162 0.67 40.85 -13.68
N GLN A 163 0.04 39.88 -13.05
CA GLN A 163 0.62 39.14 -11.91
C GLN A 163 0.81 37.67 -12.30
N PRO A 164 1.98 37.06 -12.00
CA PRO A 164 2.16 35.64 -12.24
C PRO A 164 1.14 34.84 -11.43
N PHE A 165 0.68 33.73 -11.98
CA PHE A 165 -0.18 32.80 -11.25
C PHE A 165 0.60 32.19 -10.08
N PRO A 166 0.04 32.18 -8.85
CA PRO A 166 0.75 31.69 -7.68
C PRO A 166 0.96 30.17 -7.78
N PHE A 167 2.04 29.70 -7.17
CA PHE A 167 2.29 28.28 -7.07
C PHE A 167 1.28 27.62 -6.11
N ILE A 168 0.43 26.77 -6.65
CA ILE A 168 -0.50 25.94 -5.86
C ILE A 168 0.25 24.69 -5.42
N LYS A 169 0.35 24.48 -4.10
CA LYS A 169 1.08 23.36 -3.52
C LYS A 169 0.34 22.04 -3.71
N ASN A 170 1.10 20.95 -3.77
CA ASN A 170 0.57 19.60 -3.92
C ASN A 170 -0.31 19.19 -2.73
N LYS A 171 -1.48 18.63 -3.00
CA LYS A 171 -2.50 18.16 -2.03
C LYS A 171 -3.14 19.23 -1.14
N GLU A 172 -2.71 20.48 -1.19
CA GLU A 172 -3.34 21.55 -0.42
C GLU A 172 -4.66 22.02 -1.04
N ILE A 173 -5.61 22.38 -0.18
CA ILE A 173 -6.92 22.88 -0.57
C ILE A 173 -6.85 24.42 -0.64
N TYR A 174 -7.41 24.97 -1.71
CA TYR A 174 -7.54 26.42 -1.93
C TYR A 174 -9.00 26.77 -2.20
N ALA A 175 -9.47 27.86 -1.62
CA ALA A 175 -10.71 28.49 -2.05
C ALA A 175 -10.41 29.40 -3.23
N VAL A 176 -11.14 29.23 -4.33
CA VAL A 176 -11.01 30.02 -5.58
C VAL A 176 -12.31 30.73 -5.89
N ALA A 177 -12.24 31.96 -6.38
CA ALA A 177 -13.42 32.72 -6.83
C ALA A 177 -13.14 33.51 -8.12
N LEU A 178 -14.17 33.68 -8.95
CA LEU A 178 -14.24 34.68 -10.01
C LEU A 178 -14.67 36.01 -9.43
N LEU A 179 -13.73 36.96 -9.43
CA LEU A 179 -13.92 38.30 -8.93
C LEU A 179 -14.23 39.24 -10.07
N GLY A 180 -15.48 39.80 -10.06
CA GLY A 180 -15.91 40.82 -11.00
C GLY A 180 -15.47 42.21 -10.57
N SER A 181 -14.94 43.00 -11.51
CA SER A 181 -14.73 44.44 -11.36
C SER A 181 -15.31 45.13 -12.57
N LYS A 182 -15.52 46.48 -12.50
CA LYS A 182 -16.16 47.29 -13.59
C LYS A 182 -15.52 47.14 -14.94
N SER A 183 -14.27 46.67 -15.03
CA SER A 183 -13.51 46.60 -16.31
C SER A 183 -12.81 45.27 -16.59
N ASN A 184 -12.62 44.37 -15.57
CA ASN A 184 -11.88 43.12 -15.75
C ASN A 184 -12.29 42.04 -14.71
N GLU A 185 -12.33 40.78 -15.16
CA GLU A 185 -12.45 39.62 -14.28
C GLU A 185 -11.07 39.22 -13.75
N LYS A 186 -10.98 38.83 -12.48
CA LYS A 186 -9.77 38.37 -11.81
C LYS A 186 -10.07 37.09 -11.06
N VAL A 187 -9.03 36.35 -10.70
CA VAL A 187 -9.15 35.15 -9.88
C VAL A 187 -8.70 35.46 -8.46
N GLY A 188 -9.59 35.23 -7.49
CA GLY A 188 -9.25 35.26 -6.07
C GLY A 188 -8.83 33.87 -5.62
N LEU A 189 -7.73 33.76 -4.87
CA LEU A 189 -7.21 32.51 -4.31
C LEU A 189 -6.93 32.67 -2.83
N VAL A 190 -7.36 31.71 -2.00
CA VAL A 190 -7.10 31.68 -0.57
C VAL A 190 -6.63 30.27 -0.18
N PRO A 191 -5.39 30.11 0.31
CA PRO A 191 -4.95 28.83 0.87
C PRO A 191 -5.79 28.50 2.11
N CYS A 192 -6.35 27.29 2.18
CA CYS A 192 -7.16 26.83 3.31
C CYS A 192 -6.34 26.03 4.34
N SER A 193 -5.09 25.69 4.01
CA SER A 193 -4.17 25.00 4.92
C SER A 193 -2.85 25.77 5.01
N ASN A 194 -2.36 26.04 6.22
CA ASN A 194 -1.10 26.70 6.45
C ASN A 194 -0.28 26.06 7.59
N GLY A 195 -0.61 24.84 8.00
CA GLY A 195 0.03 24.13 9.10
C GLY A 195 -0.37 24.60 10.50
N ILE A 196 -1.06 25.75 10.63
CA ILE A 196 -1.51 26.35 11.89
C ILE A 196 -3.02 26.11 12.08
N LEU A 197 -3.80 26.20 11.00
CA LEU A 197 -5.25 26.04 11.03
C LEU A 197 -5.63 24.58 11.32
N LYS A 198 -6.44 24.38 12.35
CA LYS A 198 -7.12 23.08 12.55
C LYS A 198 -8.18 22.92 11.47
N ARG A 199 -8.10 21.83 10.72
CA ARG A 199 -9.02 21.58 9.61
C ARG A 199 -10.44 21.29 10.07
N LEU A 200 -10.58 20.52 11.16
CA LEU A 200 -11.88 20.18 11.77
C LEU A 200 -12.13 21.12 12.95
N ILE A 201 -13.11 22.01 12.81
CA ILE A 201 -13.52 22.98 13.83
C ILE A 201 -14.68 22.36 14.61
N SER A 202 -14.50 22.20 15.93
CA SER A 202 -15.56 21.76 16.84
C SER A 202 -16.43 22.96 17.23
N ILE A 203 -17.74 22.79 17.17
CA ILE A 203 -18.71 23.81 17.54
C ILE A 203 -19.26 23.46 18.93
N PRO A 204 -19.27 24.41 19.90
CA PRO A 204 -19.83 24.16 21.22
C PRO A 204 -21.32 23.80 21.14
N SER A 205 -21.65 22.57 21.47
CA SER A 205 -23.01 22.04 21.39
C SER A 205 -23.12 20.80 22.28
N GLU A 206 -24.36 20.41 22.65
CA GLU A 206 -24.64 19.11 23.30
C GLU A 206 -24.34 17.92 22.38
N ARG A 207 -24.36 18.15 21.06
CA ARG A 207 -23.99 17.16 20.02
C ARG A 207 -22.59 17.44 19.51
N ASN A 208 -21.94 16.43 18.95
CA ASN A 208 -20.62 16.58 18.33
C ASN A 208 -20.76 17.21 16.93
N LYS A 209 -20.89 18.55 16.90
CA LYS A 209 -21.00 19.32 15.66
C LYS A 209 -19.64 19.83 15.20
N TYR A 210 -19.37 19.72 13.91
CA TYR A 210 -18.10 20.10 13.30
C TYR A 210 -18.31 20.86 12.00
N MET A 211 -17.34 21.74 11.66
CA MET A 211 -17.25 22.42 10.37
C MET A 211 -15.82 22.26 9.83
N LEU A 212 -15.69 22.06 8.51
CA LEU A 212 -14.39 22.08 7.85
C LEU A 212 -13.93 23.52 7.63
N VAL A 213 -12.67 23.81 7.94
CA VAL A 213 -12.08 25.17 7.81
C VAL A 213 -12.17 25.70 6.37
N GLU A 214 -11.98 24.83 5.38
CA GLU A 214 -12.09 25.19 3.98
C GLU A 214 -13.51 25.61 3.57
N GLU A 215 -14.54 24.99 4.15
CA GLU A 215 -15.94 25.38 3.93
C GLU A 215 -16.25 26.73 4.57
N LEU A 216 -15.70 26.96 5.76
CA LEU A 216 -15.82 28.24 6.46
C LEU A 216 -15.15 29.37 5.68
N ILE A 217 -13.94 29.16 5.18
CA ILE A 217 -13.22 30.13 4.33
C ILE A 217 -13.99 30.38 3.04
N LEU A 218 -14.49 29.33 2.39
CA LEU A 218 -15.27 29.45 1.16
C LEU A 218 -16.56 30.25 1.38
N HIS A 219 -17.23 30.05 2.52
CA HIS A 219 -18.44 30.80 2.86
C HIS A 219 -18.14 32.29 2.99
N PHE A 220 -17.13 32.67 3.74
CA PHE A 220 -16.76 34.04 4.03
C PHE A 220 -15.85 34.73 3.00
N MET A 221 -15.64 34.13 1.81
CA MET A 221 -14.93 34.79 0.72
C MET A 221 -15.49 36.18 0.36
N PRO A 222 -16.79 36.48 0.44
CA PRO A 222 -17.31 37.85 0.23
C PRO A 222 -16.74 38.89 1.22
N ILE A 223 -16.44 38.49 2.44
CA ILE A 223 -15.80 39.38 3.43
C ILE A 223 -14.31 39.55 3.10
N ILE A 224 -13.62 38.45 2.72
CA ILE A 224 -12.20 38.48 2.35
C ILE A 224 -11.97 39.40 1.13
N PHE A 225 -12.87 39.31 0.15
CA PHE A 225 -12.78 40.09 -1.12
C PHE A 225 -13.86 41.19 -1.22
N GLU A 226 -14.10 41.94 -0.14
CA GLU A 226 -15.17 42.96 -0.03
C GLU A 226 -15.24 43.97 -1.18
N LYS A 227 -14.09 44.26 -1.82
CA LYS A 227 -13.99 45.20 -2.95
C LYS A 227 -14.39 44.63 -4.30
N TYR A 228 -14.74 43.35 -4.35
CA TYR A 228 -15.06 42.63 -5.57
C TYR A 228 -16.43 41.94 -5.47
N GLN A 229 -17.13 41.86 -6.60
CA GLN A 229 -18.32 41.01 -6.71
C GLN A 229 -17.87 39.57 -7.01
N ILE A 230 -18.23 38.62 -6.16
CA ILE A 230 -17.97 37.21 -6.42
C ILE A 230 -19.06 36.66 -7.36
N LYS A 231 -18.64 36.17 -8.53
CA LYS A 231 -19.53 35.57 -9.55
C LYS A 231 -19.70 34.08 -9.36
N SER A 232 -18.63 33.37 -9.08
CA SER A 232 -18.64 31.95 -8.71
C SER A 232 -17.48 31.66 -7.76
N LYS A 233 -17.61 30.62 -6.93
CA LYS A 233 -16.56 30.20 -5.98
C LYS A 233 -16.61 28.69 -5.76
N SER A 234 -15.44 28.08 -5.52
CA SER A 234 -15.28 26.66 -5.23
C SER A 234 -14.02 26.41 -4.42
N LEU A 235 -13.94 25.24 -3.82
CA LEU A 235 -12.66 24.71 -3.37
C LEU A 235 -11.99 23.98 -4.53
N ILE A 236 -10.68 24.09 -4.62
CA ILE A 236 -9.84 23.32 -5.55
C ILE A 236 -8.71 22.64 -4.82
N ARG A 237 -8.28 21.50 -5.36
CA ARG A 237 -7.13 20.73 -4.89
C ARG A 237 -6.36 20.18 -6.09
N ILE A 238 -5.04 20.23 -6.03
CA ILE A 238 -4.17 19.80 -7.12
C ILE A 238 -3.28 18.66 -6.67
N ILE A 239 -3.18 17.64 -7.51
CA ILE A 239 -2.22 16.56 -7.38
C ILE A 239 -1.12 16.78 -8.40
N ARG A 240 0.13 16.75 -7.93
CA ARG A 240 1.32 16.91 -8.76
C ARG A 240 2.04 15.59 -8.96
N ASN A 241 2.71 15.44 -10.08
CA ASN A 241 3.68 14.37 -10.28
C ASN A 241 4.69 14.38 -9.13
N ALA A 242 5.08 13.22 -8.63
CA ALA A 242 6.10 13.06 -7.60
C ALA A 242 7.13 11.98 -7.98
N ASP A 243 7.10 11.54 -9.24
CA ASP A 243 7.99 10.51 -9.75
C ASP A 243 9.22 11.17 -10.40
N ILE A 244 10.23 11.46 -9.59
CA ILE A 244 11.58 11.81 -10.09
C ILE A 244 12.42 10.57 -9.96
N ASP A 245 13.08 10.17 -11.04
CA ASP A 245 14.11 9.14 -10.98
C ASP A 245 15.38 9.71 -10.36
N VAL A 246 15.94 9.01 -9.38
CA VAL A 246 17.17 9.43 -8.68
C VAL A 246 18.34 9.49 -9.66
N ASP A 247 18.26 8.68 -10.71
CA ASP A 247 19.31 8.52 -11.72
C ASP A 247 19.53 9.78 -12.57
N GLU A 248 18.53 10.68 -12.65
CA GLU A 248 18.65 11.98 -13.36
C GLU A 248 19.26 13.09 -12.49
N ALA A 249 19.47 12.85 -11.19
CA ALA A 249 19.92 13.88 -10.25
C ALA A 249 21.40 13.71 -9.82
N VAL A 250 22.09 12.73 -10.34
CA VAL A 250 23.50 12.43 -10.00
C VAL A 250 24.44 13.15 -10.98
N ASP A 251 24.66 14.45 -10.77
CA ASP A 251 25.67 15.21 -11.52
C ASP A 251 26.96 15.48 -10.71
N ASP A 252 27.02 15.09 -9.43
CA ASP A 252 28.16 15.41 -8.54
C ASP A 252 28.59 14.18 -7.74
N GLU A 253 29.72 13.59 -8.07
CA GLU A 253 30.33 12.42 -7.40
C GLU A 253 30.76 12.68 -5.94
N ASP A 254 30.88 13.94 -5.51
CA ASP A 254 31.39 14.32 -4.19
C ASP A 254 30.28 14.70 -3.16
N THR A 255 29.00 14.58 -3.51
CA THR A 255 27.90 14.99 -2.61
C THR A 255 27.46 13.82 -1.72
N ASP A 256 27.35 14.06 -0.38
CA ASP A 256 26.74 13.08 0.54
C ASP A 256 25.36 12.66 0.02
N TYR A 257 25.16 11.35 -0.09
CA TYR A 257 23.93 10.74 -0.62
C TYR A 257 22.67 11.23 0.13
N ARG A 258 22.76 11.56 1.41
CA ARG A 258 21.67 12.15 2.20
C ARG A 258 21.31 13.54 1.73
N ASP A 259 22.32 14.40 1.47
CA ASP A 259 22.09 15.77 0.98
C ASP A 259 21.47 15.77 -0.42
N MET A 260 21.87 14.80 -1.25
CA MET A 260 21.26 14.57 -2.55
C MET A 260 19.77 14.18 -2.40
N MET A 261 19.44 13.26 -1.49
CA MET A 261 18.06 12.87 -1.21
C MET A 261 17.22 14.03 -0.67
N GLU A 262 17.75 14.90 0.17
CA GLU A 262 17.06 16.12 0.62
C GLU A 262 16.78 17.09 -0.54
N LYS A 263 17.72 17.27 -1.48
CA LYS A 263 17.50 18.07 -2.70
C LYS A 263 16.37 17.48 -3.56
N LEU A 264 16.36 16.16 -3.77
CA LEU A 264 15.30 15.46 -4.52
C LEU A 264 13.92 15.64 -3.91
N ILE A 265 13.79 15.49 -2.60
CA ILE A 265 12.53 15.71 -1.88
C ILE A 265 12.00 17.13 -2.14
N ARG A 266 12.89 18.14 -2.12
CA ARG A 266 12.53 19.54 -2.41
C ARG A 266 12.10 19.76 -3.86
N GLN A 267 12.73 19.08 -4.83
CA GLN A 267 12.39 19.15 -6.26
C GLN A 267 11.03 18.50 -6.55
N ARG A 268 10.74 17.32 -5.99
CA ARG A 268 9.43 16.63 -6.12
C ARG A 268 8.24 17.52 -5.79
N LYS A 269 8.39 18.42 -4.82
CA LYS A 269 7.32 19.34 -4.41
C LYS A 269 6.93 20.35 -5.50
N LYS A 270 7.72 20.50 -6.57
CA LYS A 270 7.54 21.51 -7.65
C LYS A 270 7.13 20.92 -9.00
N LEU A 271 6.96 19.60 -9.11
CA LEU A 271 6.64 18.94 -10.38
C LEU A 271 5.26 19.33 -10.95
N CYS A 272 5.02 18.98 -12.22
CA CYS A 272 3.83 19.37 -12.94
C CYS A 272 2.53 18.83 -12.33
N PRO A 273 1.41 19.57 -12.39
CA PRO A 273 0.11 19.06 -12.02
C PRO A 273 -0.32 17.91 -12.96
N VAL A 274 -0.97 16.87 -12.39
CA VAL A 274 -1.52 15.74 -13.13
C VAL A 274 -3.02 15.55 -12.92
N LYS A 275 -3.60 16.20 -11.88
CA LYS A 275 -5.02 16.17 -11.56
C LYS A 275 -5.43 17.45 -10.85
N MET A 276 -6.64 17.96 -11.15
CA MET A 276 -7.32 18.99 -10.39
C MET A 276 -8.70 18.50 -9.95
N GLU A 277 -9.04 18.72 -8.70
CA GLU A 277 -10.37 18.45 -8.14
C GLU A 277 -11.03 19.77 -7.75
N TYR A 278 -12.35 19.84 -7.86
CA TYR A 278 -13.13 21.01 -7.42
C TYR A 278 -14.47 20.58 -6.81
N SER A 279 -14.97 21.35 -5.82
CA SER A 279 -16.13 20.95 -4.99
C SER A 279 -17.45 21.59 -5.37
N ARG A 280 -17.46 22.66 -6.15
CA ARG A 280 -18.67 23.38 -6.58
C ARG A 280 -18.55 23.77 -8.05
N VAL A 281 -19.70 23.85 -8.72
CA VAL A 281 -19.74 24.28 -10.10
C VAL A 281 -19.09 25.66 -10.24
N LEU A 282 -18.04 25.73 -11.05
CA LEU A 282 -17.30 26.93 -11.38
C LEU A 282 -17.71 27.46 -12.75
N ASP A 283 -17.60 28.79 -12.92
CA ASP A 283 -17.69 29.41 -14.25
C ASP A 283 -16.64 28.80 -15.18
N GLU A 284 -17.02 28.46 -16.41
CA GLU A 284 -16.15 27.84 -17.41
C GLU A 284 -14.88 28.65 -17.67
N LYS A 285 -14.94 29.99 -17.55
CA LYS A 285 -13.76 30.85 -17.70
C LYS A 285 -12.72 30.60 -16.63
N ILE A 286 -13.13 30.33 -15.38
CA ILE A 286 -12.16 29.98 -14.32
C ILE A 286 -11.53 28.65 -14.64
N ILE A 287 -12.34 27.64 -14.97
CA ILE A 287 -11.84 26.31 -15.32
C ILE A 287 -10.84 26.41 -16.46
N HIS A 288 -11.19 27.14 -17.53
CA HIS A 288 -10.29 27.35 -18.66
C HIS A 288 -8.98 28.06 -18.25
N ASN A 289 -9.06 29.12 -17.42
CA ASN A 289 -7.88 29.82 -16.95
C ASN A 289 -7.00 28.94 -16.07
N LEU A 290 -7.60 28.19 -15.13
CA LEU A 290 -6.86 27.25 -14.27
C LEU A 290 -6.18 26.15 -15.10
N CYS A 291 -6.88 25.59 -16.09
CA CYS A 291 -6.31 24.61 -17.01
C CYS A 291 -5.08 25.14 -17.74
N LYS A 292 -5.20 26.37 -18.25
CA LYS A 292 -4.09 27.04 -18.97
C LYS A 292 -2.89 27.28 -18.06
N GLU A 293 -3.11 27.87 -16.87
CA GLU A 293 -2.04 28.20 -15.93
C GLU A 293 -1.38 26.96 -15.31
N LEU A 294 -2.13 25.86 -15.19
CA LEU A 294 -1.67 24.60 -14.62
C LEU A 294 -1.24 23.58 -15.69
N ASN A 295 -1.38 23.91 -16.98
CA ASN A 295 -1.11 23.01 -18.09
C ASN A 295 -1.87 21.66 -17.97
N LEU A 296 -3.17 21.73 -17.64
CA LEU A 296 -4.06 20.58 -17.52
C LEU A 296 -5.07 20.56 -18.67
N ASN A 297 -5.45 19.37 -19.11
CA ASN A 297 -6.56 19.18 -20.03
C ASN A 297 -7.87 18.84 -19.27
N HIS A 298 -9.00 18.87 -19.97
CA HIS A 298 -10.31 18.61 -19.35
C HIS A 298 -10.47 17.19 -18.78
N GLU A 299 -9.70 16.20 -19.27
CA GLU A 299 -9.77 14.84 -18.76
C GLU A 299 -9.13 14.69 -17.37
N GLN A 300 -8.25 15.63 -17.00
CA GLN A 300 -7.54 15.68 -15.72
C GLN A 300 -8.31 16.45 -14.62
N ILE A 301 -9.53 16.90 -14.91
CA ILE A 301 -10.36 17.69 -14.00
C ILE A 301 -11.52 16.86 -13.48
N TYR A 302 -11.72 16.89 -12.15
CA TYR A 302 -12.70 16.07 -11.44
C TYR A 302 -13.58 16.92 -10.54
N TYR A 303 -14.88 16.81 -10.74
CA TYR A 303 -15.87 17.31 -9.80
C TYR A 303 -16.05 16.28 -8.68
N SER A 304 -16.08 16.72 -7.42
CA SER A 304 -16.34 15.89 -6.25
C SER A 304 -17.38 16.55 -5.35
N GLU A 305 -18.43 15.82 -5.00
CA GLU A 305 -19.47 16.26 -4.06
C GLU A 305 -19.03 16.08 -2.60
N SER A 306 -18.14 15.11 -2.33
CA SER A 306 -17.53 14.96 -1.02
C SER A 306 -16.37 15.94 -0.84
N PRO A 307 -15.91 16.20 0.40
CA PRO A 307 -14.71 16.99 0.65
C PRO A 307 -13.51 16.49 -0.16
N LEU A 308 -12.70 17.44 -0.65
CA LEU A 308 -11.58 17.13 -1.57
C LEU A 308 -10.46 16.31 -0.92
N GLU A 309 -10.51 16.12 0.39
CA GLU A 309 -9.57 15.29 1.15
C GLU A 309 -10.32 14.72 2.38
N LEU A 310 -10.20 13.41 2.63
CA LEU A 310 -11.03 12.70 3.62
C LEU A 310 -10.32 12.35 4.93
N SER A 311 -9.07 12.74 5.15
CA SER A 311 -8.37 12.38 6.40
C SER A 311 -8.99 12.98 7.67
N PHE A 312 -9.80 14.03 7.54
CA PHE A 312 -10.51 14.62 8.68
C PHE A 312 -11.46 13.64 9.37
N VAL A 313 -11.89 12.56 8.68
CA VAL A 313 -12.77 11.52 9.27
C VAL A 313 -12.15 10.86 10.51
N PHE A 314 -10.82 10.78 10.60
CA PHE A 314 -10.14 10.29 11.79
C PHE A 314 -10.40 11.19 13.02
N GLY A 315 -10.52 12.50 12.81
CA GLY A 315 -10.91 13.42 13.89
C GLY A 315 -12.38 13.25 14.32
N LEU A 316 -13.29 12.89 13.39
CA LEU A 316 -14.67 12.56 13.74
C LEU A 316 -14.77 11.26 14.55
N GLN A 317 -13.94 10.28 14.25
CA GLN A 317 -13.90 9.01 14.99
C GLN A 317 -13.49 9.20 16.47
N ASP A 318 -12.69 10.23 16.78
CA ASP A 318 -12.29 10.53 18.15
C ASP A 318 -13.48 10.76 19.08
N ALA A 319 -14.54 11.40 18.60
CA ALA A 319 -15.79 11.60 19.35
C ALA A 319 -16.56 10.30 19.62
N LEU A 320 -16.31 9.27 18.83
CA LEU A 320 -17.01 7.98 18.87
C LEU A 320 -16.22 6.86 19.55
N ARG A 321 -15.01 7.11 20.02
CA ARG A 321 -14.09 6.08 20.59
C ARG A 321 -14.68 5.24 21.72
N ASN A 322 -15.66 5.79 22.46
CA ASN A 322 -16.32 5.09 23.54
C ASN A 322 -17.38 4.09 23.05
N ASN A 323 -17.82 4.20 21.80
CA ASN A 323 -18.79 3.27 21.19
C ASN A 323 -18.04 2.14 20.45
N LYS A 324 -17.74 1.07 21.19
CA LYS A 324 -16.94 -0.06 20.69
C LYS A 324 -17.52 -0.74 19.45
N ASN A 325 -18.85 -0.71 19.28
CA ASN A 325 -19.52 -1.36 18.14
C ASN A 325 -19.23 -0.67 16.79
N LEU A 326 -18.69 0.53 16.80
CA LEU A 326 -18.35 1.29 15.60
C LEU A 326 -16.92 1.02 15.10
N PHE A 327 -16.16 0.21 15.83
CA PHE A 327 -14.77 -0.16 15.51
C PHE A 327 -14.63 -1.67 15.54
N TYR A 328 -13.60 -2.17 14.83
CA TYR A 328 -13.19 -3.56 15.03
C TYR A 328 -12.79 -3.80 16.49
N GLU A 329 -13.13 -4.96 17.02
CA GLU A 329 -12.65 -5.37 18.33
C GLU A 329 -11.11 -5.39 18.33
N ARG A 330 -10.52 -4.79 19.36
CA ARG A 330 -9.07 -4.69 19.45
C ARG A 330 -8.45 -6.08 19.60
N HIS A 331 -7.74 -6.53 18.57
CA HIS A 331 -6.92 -7.73 18.67
C HIS A 331 -5.69 -7.47 19.54
N ILE A 332 -5.48 -8.30 20.56
CA ILE A 332 -4.29 -8.27 21.40
C ILE A 332 -3.37 -9.38 20.93
N GLN A 333 -2.24 -8.98 20.32
CA GLN A 333 -1.24 -9.93 19.85
C GLN A 333 -0.74 -10.79 21.00
N LYS A 334 -0.72 -12.11 20.81
CA LYS A 334 -0.12 -13.07 21.74
C LYS A 334 1.32 -13.36 21.33
N ASN A 335 2.16 -13.74 22.27
CA ASN A 335 3.45 -14.30 21.90
C ASN A 335 3.24 -15.66 21.20
N PRO A 336 4.07 -16.01 20.21
CA PRO A 336 4.03 -17.35 19.62
C PRO A 336 4.17 -18.44 20.71
N SER A 337 3.51 -19.57 20.51
CA SER A 337 3.48 -20.68 21.49
C SER A 337 4.87 -21.25 21.84
N TRP A 338 5.83 -21.13 20.94
CA TRP A 338 7.20 -21.57 21.16
C TRP A 338 8.01 -20.63 22.07
N TYR A 339 7.58 -19.38 22.24
CA TYR A 339 8.35 -18.38 22.99
C TYR A 339 8.22 -18.56 24.50
N VAL A 340 9.34 -18.87 25.13
CA VAL A 340 9.47 -18.98 26.60
C VAL A 340 10.17 -17.74 27.13
N SER A 341 9.44 -16.91 27.87
CA SER A 341 9.98 -15.71 28.49
C SER A 341 11.08 -16.07 29.52
N GLY A 342 12.15 -15.27 29.53
CA GLY A 342 13.29 -15.51 30.45
C GLY A 342 14.32 -16.52 29.94
N LYS A 343 14.07 -17.23 28.84
CA LYS A 343 15.04 -18.05 28.11
C LYS A 343 15.55 -17.29 26.90
N SER A 344 16.87 -17.32 26.64
CA SER A 344 17.46 -16.73 25.44
C SER A 344 16.72 -17.18 24.18
N VAL A 345 16.37 -16.23 23.31
CA VAL A 345 15.70 -16.58 22.05
C VAL A 345 16.66 -17.33 21.12
N ILE A 346 17.94 -16.99 21.13
CA ILE A 346 18.99 -17.71 20.37
C ILE A 346 18.97 -19.20 20.72
N SER A 347 19.00 -19.54 22.03
CA SER A 347 18.93 -20.94 22.48
C SER A 347 17.65 -21.63 22.03
N GLN A 348 16.51 -20.94 22.04
CA GLN A 348 15.25 -21.52 21.58
C GLN A 348 15.26 -21.79 20.07
N VAL A 349 15.96 -20.96 19.27
CA VAL A 349 16.10 -21.14 17.82
C VAL A 349 17.08 -22.26 17.49
N GLU A 350 18.10 -22.49 18.32
CA GLU A 350 19.02 -23.62 18.14
C GLU A 350 18.33 -24.99 18.28
N GLU A 351 17.23 -25.05 19.07
CA GLU A 351 16.44 -26.28 19.25
C GLU A 351 15.60 -26.63 18.02
N ALA A 352 15.02 -25.63 17.33
CA ALA A 352 14.20 -25.76 16.13
C ALA A 352 13.97 -24.42 15.47
N ASP A 353 13.63 -24.44 14.18
CA ASP A 353 13.18 -23.25 13.46
C ASP A 353 11.96 -22.61 14.14
N ARG A 354 11.89 -21.29 14.19
CA ARG A 354 10.81 -20.54 14.85
C ARG A 354 10.06 -19.70 13.82
N PHE A 355 8.73 -19.74 13.91
CA PHE A 355 7.86 -19.07 12.96
C PHE A 355 6.97 -18.08 13.71
N ILE A 356 6.76 -16.88 13.12
CA ILE A 356 5.88 -15.83 13.64
C ILE A 356 4.95 -15.38 12.51
N SER A 357 3.65 -15.27 12.82
CA SER A 357 2.62 -14.81 11.90
C SER A 357 1.99 -13.51 12.41
N TYR A 358 2.37 -12.38 11.79
CA TYR A 358 1.75 -11.08 12.08
C TYR A 358 0.41 -10.93 11.35
N PRO A 359 -0.53 -10.15 11.87
CA PRO A 359 -0.56 -9.41 13.14
C PRO A 359 -1.07 -10.26 14.30
N TYR A 360 -1.25 -11.55 14.10
CA TYR A 360 -1.85 -12.48 15.10
C TYR A 360 -0.91 -12.74 16.24
N GLU A 361 0.38 -12.84 15.94
CA GLU A 361 1.45 -13.04 16.92
C GLU A 361 2.32 -11.78 17.05
N SER A 362 2.94 -11.63 18.25
CA SER A 362 3.72 -10.45 18.62
C SER A 362 5.13 -10.46 18.01
N MET A 363 5.64 -9.28 17.68
CA MET A 363 7.04 -9.06 17.29
C MET A 363 8.01 -9.10 18.50
N GLN A 364 7.52 -9.16 19.73
CA GLN A 364 8.34 -9.12 20.93
C GLN A 364 9.45 -10.17 20.99
N PRO A 365 9.26 -11.43 20.56
CA PRO A 365 10.35 -12.41 20.53
C PRO A 365 11.52 -11.99 19.62
N PHE A 366 11.22 -11.36 18.47
CA PHE A 366 12.27 -10.84 17.58
C PHE A 366 13.02 -9.65 18.19
N ILE A 367 12.30 -8.71 18.82
CA ILE A 367 12.90 -7.57 19.53
C ILE A 367 13.78 -8.08 20.67
N ARG A 368 13.28 -9.06 21.45
CA ARG A 368 14.05 -9.66 22.54
C ARG A 368 15.29 -10.37 22.04
N MET A 369 15.22 -11.06 20.90
CA MET A 369 16.39 -11.68 20.25
C MET A 369 17.50 -10.68 19.97
N LEU A 370 17.16 -9.48 19.47
CA LEU A 370 18.14 -8.42 19.22
C LEU A 370 18.74 -7.88 20.53
N GLN A 371 17.92 -7.71 21.57
CA GLN A 371 18.39 -7.30 22.90
C GLN A 371 19.34 -8.33 23.51
N ASP A 372 18.93 -9.59 23.52
CA ASP A 372 19.77 -10.70 24.00
C ASP A 372 21.09 -10.77 23.25
N ALA A 373 21.04 -10.61 21.90
CA ALA A 373 22.25 -10.60 21.08
C ALA A 373 23.17 -9.41 21.36
N GLY A 374 22.61 -8.25 21.73
CA GLY A 374 23.40 -7.08 22.13
C GLY A 374 24.12 -7.25 23.47
N GLU A 375 23.57 -8.05 24.36
CA GLU A 375 24.09 -8.31 25.71
C GLU A 375 25.03 -9.54 25.77
N ASP A 376 24.85 -10.54 24.88
CA ASP A 376 25.62 -11.82 24.89
C ASP A 376 27.06 -11.60 24.43
N GLU A 377 28.03 -11.93 25.31
CA GLU A 377 29.46 -11.81 25.03
C GLU A 377 29.94 -12.66 23.83
N ASN A 378 29.22 -13.76 23.54
CA ASN A 378 29.56 -14.64 22.43
C ASN A 378 29.16 -14.08 21.07
N VAL A 379 28.22 -13.13 21.04
CA VAL A 379 27.78 -12.50 19.78
C VAL A 379 28.86 -11.55 19.27
N VAL A 380 29.27 -11.78 18.03
CA VAL A 380 30.33 -11.03 17.34
C VAL A 380 29.74 -9.90 16.49
N SER A 381 28.67 -10.20 15.73
CA SER A 381 28.09 -9.20 14.85
C SER A 381 26.58 -9.37 14.66
N ILE A 382 25.91 -8.23 14.41
CA ILE A 382 24.51 -8.15 13.99
C ILE A 382 24.46 -7.39 12.67
N LYS A 383 23.90 -8.02 11.62
CA LYS A 383 23.72 -7.39 10.30
C LYS A 383 22.25 -7.37 9.94
N MET A 384 21.76 -6.22 9.47
CA MET A 384 20.32 -6.04 9.23
C MET A 384 20.03 -5.13 8.05
N THR A 385 18.96 -5.43 7.30
CA THR A 385 18.43 -4.53 6.26
C THR A 385 17.25 -3.74 6.80
N LEU A 386 17.19 -2.42 6.59
CA LEU A 386 16.08 -1.55 7.01
C LEU A 386 15.51 -0.81 5.80
N TYR A 387 14.19 -0.88 5.63
CA TYR A 387 13.47 -0.21 4.53
C TYR A 387 12.50 0.85 5.03
N ARG A 388 11.59 0.51 5.95
CA ARG A 388 10.64 1.41 6.61
C ARG A 388 10.65 1.13 8.09
N VAL A 389 11.03 2.11 8.88
CA VAL A 389 11.22 1.98 10.31
C VAL A 389 10.18 2.81 11.07
N ALA A 390 9.72 2.34 12.22
CA ALA A 390 8.81 3.12 13.06
C ALA A 390 9.51 4.36 13.62
N LYS A 391 8.75 5.44 13.85
CA LYS A 391 9.30 6.71 14.35
C LYS A 391 9.97 6.58 15.74
N ASN A 392 9.50 5.61 16.56
CA ASN A 392 10.10 5.24 17.85
C ASN A 392 10.30 3.73 17.82
N SER A 393 11.39 3.26 17.20
CA SER A 393 11.63 1.83 16.95
C SER A 393 12.50 1.21 18.03
N GLN A 394 11.95 0.21 18.74
CA GLN A 394 12.71 -0.62 19.67
C GLN A 394 13.77 -1.47 18.97
N ILE A 395 13.55 -1.81 17.70
CA ILE A 395 14.52 -2.54 16.89
C ILE A 395 15.77 -1.70 16.68
N VAL A 396 15.61 -0.42 16.30
CA VAL A 396 16.76 0.49 16.11
C VAL A 396 17.44 0.78 17.44
N GLU A 397 16.71 1.00 18.52
CA GLU A 397 17.30 1.18 19.85
C GLU A 397 18.10 -0.07 20.28
N SER A 398 17.63 -1.29 19.96
CA SER A 398 18.37 -2.52 20.23
C SER A 398 19.68 -2.63 19.43
N LEU A 399 19.69 -2.17 18.18
CA LEU A 399 20.91 -2.12 17.35
C LEU A 399 21.92 -1.09 17.87
N ILE A 400 21.43 0.07 18.31
CA ILE A 400 22.25 1.11 18.95
C ILE A 400 22.90 0.56 20.22
N SER A 401 22.11 -0.04 21.12
CA SER A 401 22.62 -0.65 22.35
C SER A 401 23.63 -1.76 22.08
N ALA A 402 23.42 -2.58 21.05
CA ALA A 402 24.38 -3.61 20.66
C ALA A 402 25.74 -3.03 20.20
N ALA A 403 25.70 -1.93 19.43
CA ALA A 403 26.93 -1.23 18.99
C ALA A 403 27.65 -0.59 20.18
N GLU A 404 26.94 0.06 21.09
CA GLU A 404 27.49 0.62 22.33
C GLU A 404 28.11 -0.46 23.24
N ASN A 405 27.57 -1.68 23.21
CA ASN A 405 28.13 -2.87 23.91
C ASN A 405 29.30 -3.53 23.14
N GLY A 406 29.81 -2.88 22.08
CA GLY A 406 31.01 -3.32 21.34
C GLY A 406 30.75 -4.40 20.29
N LYS A 407 29.49 -4.67 19.88
CA LYS A 407 29.20 -5.59 18.78
C LYS A 407 29.45 -4.90 17.44
N GLU A 408 29.92 -5.67 16.44
CA GLU A 408 29.93 -5.18 15.05
C GLU A 408 28.49 -5.11 14.53
N VAL A 409 27.93 -3.91 14.42
CA VAL A 409 26.58 -3.70 13.89
C VAL A 409 26.65 -3.10 12.50
N VAL A 410 26.14 -3.82 11.49
CA VAL A 410 26.08 -3.37 10.09
C VAL A 410 24.62 -3.23 9.69
N VAL A 411 24.21 -2.03 9.33
CA VAL A 411 22.84 -1.75 8.93
C VAL A 411 22.81 -1.21 7.51
N LEU A 412 22.09 -1.92 6.66
CA LEU A 412 21.82 -1.47 5.30
C LEU A 412 20.51 -0.72 5.27
N VAL A 413 20.54 0.61 5.09
CA VAL A 413 19.39 1.50 5.12
C VAL A 413 19.02 1.93 3.70
N GLU A 414 17.76 1.69 3.30
CA GLU A 414 17.23 2.16 2.02
C GLU A 414 16.64 3.56 2.17
N LEU A 415 17.36 4.59 1.76
CA LEU A 415 16.90 5.99 1.85
C LEU A 415 15.82 6.35 0.82
N ARG A 416 15.69 5.58 -0.27
CA ARG A 416 14.70 5.78 -1.34
C ARG A 416 13.34 5.15 -1.06
N ALA A 417 13.03 4.88 0.24
CA ALA A 417 11.69 4.43 0.65
C ALA A 417 10.72 5.61 0.54
N ARG A 418 9.91 5.67 -0.54
CA ARG A 418 9.02 6.80 -0.85
C ARG A 418 8.16 7.19 0.34
N PHE A 419 8.17 8.50 0.65
CA PHE A 419 7.43 9.16 1.75
C PHE A 419 7.93 8.83 3.16
N ASP A 420 8.99 8.01 3.31
CA ASP A 420 9.66 7.72 4.58
C ASP A 420 11.14 8.21 4.57
N GLU A 421 11.53 8.93 3.52
CA GLU A 421 12.92 9.35 3.31
C GLU A 421 13.46 10.17 4.50
N GLU A 422 12.70 11.17 4.97
CA GLU A 422 13.11 12.05 6.09
C GLU A 422 13.33 11.24 7.39
N ASN A 423 12.42 10.29 7.68
CA ASN A 423 12.54 9.42 8.86
C ASN A 423 13.75 8.48 8.76
N ASN A 424 14.02 7.92 7.58
CA ASN A 424 15.15 7.02 7.38
C ASN A 424 16.50 7.77 7.45
N ILE A 425 16.56 9.04 7.00
CA ILE A 425 17.72 9.90 7.15
C ILE A 425 18.00 10.17 8.64
N GLU A 426 16.99 10.48 9.43
CA GLU A 426 17.13 10.72 10.87
C GLU A 426 17.67 9.48 11.60
N TRP A 427 17.11 8.31 11.33
CA TRP A 427 17.56 7.06 11.94
C TRP A 427 18.97 6.66 11.51
N SER A 428 19.35 6.89 10.25
CA SER A 428 20.70 6.58 9.79
C SER A 428 21.76 7.39 10.55
N ARG A 429 21.51 8.69 10.83
CA ARG A 429 22.40 9.54 11.65
C ARG A 429 22.55 8.98 13.06
N ARG A 430 21.45 8.63 13.72
CA ARG A 430 21.47 8.08 15.09
C ARG A 430 22.25 6.77 15.18
N LEU A 431 22.11 5.90 14.21
CA LEU A 431 22.84 4.64 14.14
C LEU A 431 24.34 4.88 13.93
N GLU A 432 24.74 5.81 13.05
CA GLU A 432 26.15 6.19 12.84
C GLU A 432 26.78 6.77 14.10
N ASP A 433 26.07 7.69 14.78
CA ASP A 433 26.52 8.33 16.03
C ASP A 433 26.77 7.28 17.14
N ALA A 434 26.03 6.18 17.15
CA ALA A 434 26.21 5.05 18.07
C ALA A 434 27.33 4.08 17.66
N GLY A 435 28.01 4.30 16.51
CA GLY A 435 29.10 3.44 16.03
C GLY A 435 28.64 2.28 15.13
N CYS A 436 27.38 2.26 14.67
CA CYS A 436 26.96 1.30 13.66
C CYS A 436 27.56 1.65 12.29
N ARG A 437 27.95 0.62 11.53
CA ARG A 437 28.33 0.79 10.13
C ARG A 437 27.09 0.84 9.26
N ILE A 438 26.83 2.01 8.61
CA ILE A 438 25.70 2.19 7.72
C ILE A 438 26.12 2.02 6.26
N ILE A 439 25.22 1.37 5.49
CA ILE A 439 25.35 1.18 4.05
C ILE A 439 24.07 1.68 3.39
N TYR A 440 24.20 2.61 2.45
CA TYR A 440 23.08 3.27 1.79
C TYR A 440 22.67 2.57 0.47
N GLY A 441 22.37 1.27 0.57
CA GLY A 441 21.87 0.51 -0.57
C GLY A 441 22.91 0.24 -1.67
N LEU A 442 22.42 0.00 -2.87
CA LEU A 442 23.18 -0.19 -4.09
C LEU A 442 22.81 0.91 -5.10
N ASP A 443 23.75 1.30 -5.93
CA ASP A 443 23.49 2.19 -7.05
C ASP A 443 22.40 1.58 -7.94
N TYR A 444 21.43 2.40 -8.35
CA TYR A 444 20.33 2.02 -9.25
C TYR A 444 19.40 0.87 -8.78
N THR A 445 19.65 0.27 -7.59
CA THR A 445 18.87 -0.88 -7.12
C THR A 445 18.46 -0.70 -5.66
N LYS A 446 17.13 -0.75 -5.39
CA LYS A 446 16.59 -0.62 -4.03
C LYS A 446 16.75 -1.93 -3.27
N VAL A 447 17.17 -1.84 -2.01
CA VAL A 447 17.20 -2.98 -1.11
C VAL A 447 15.86 -3.10 -0.39
N HIS A 448 15.11 -4.16 -0.72
CA HIS A 448 13.78 -4.41 -0.16
C HIS A 448 13.70 -5.73 0.62
N SER A 449 14.78 -6.48 0.73
CA SER A 449 14.87 -7.68 1.56
C SER A 449 14.65 -7.36 3.03
N LYS A 450 14.12 -8.34 3.80
CA LYS A 450 13.99 -8.28 5.25
C LYS A 450 14.80 -9.42 5.80
N LEU A 451 16.05 -9.09 6.14
CA LEU A 451 17.08 -10.02 6.54
C LEU A 451 17.80 -9.48 7.77
N CYS A 452 17.87 -10.29 8.81
CA CYS A 452 18.69 -10.06 9.98
C CYS A 452 19.58 -11.29 10.22
N LEU A 453 20.87 -11.07 10.43
CA LEU A 453 21.87 -12.09 10.69
C LEU A 453 22.61 -11.77 11.97
N ILE A 454 22.53 -12.67 12.94
CA ILE A 454 23.33 -12.66 14.16
C ILE A 454 24.44 -13.71 13.99
N THR A 455 25.68 -13.30 14.19
CA THR A 455 26.85 -14.19 14.14
C THR A 455 27.45 -14.26 15.54
N TYR A 456 27.62 -15.46 16.05
CA TYR A 456 28.19 -15.68 17.39
C TYR A 456 29.21 -16.83 17.37
N ARG A 457 30.01 -16.88 18.42
CA ARG A 457 31.05 -17.90 18.58
C ARG A 457 30.70 -18.80 19.75
N GLU A 458 30.66 -20.09 19.52
CA GLU A 458 30.44 -21.09 20.56
C GLU A 458 31.43 -22.25 20.34
N GLU A 459 32.09 -22.68 21.41
CA GLU A 459 33.09 -23.75 21.37
C GLU A 459 34.19 -23.56 20.27
N GLY A 460 34.53 -22.30 19.99
CA GLY A 460 35.50 -21.96 18.96
C GLY A 460 34.97 -21.98 17.50
N GLN A 461 33.73 -22.33 17.30
CA GLN A 461 33.06 -22.36 16.00
C GLN A 461 32.15 -21.12 15.79
N ILE A 462 32.06 -20.70 14.55
CA ILE A 462 31.11 -19.65 14.15
C ILE A 462 29.73 -20.28 13.89
N LYS A 463 28.73 -19.76 14.57
CA LYS A 463 27.32 -20.09 14.42
C LYS A 463 26.53 -18.87 13.95
N TYR A 464 25.33 -19.14 13.45
CA TYR A 464 24.44 -18.12 12.89
C TYR A 464 23.02 -18.29 13.42
N VAL A 465 22.36 -17.18 13.69
CA VAL A 465 20.89 -17.11 13.73
C VAL A 465 20.45 -16.12 12.65
N THR A 466 19.60 -16.59 11.75
CA THR A 466 19.10 -15.84 10.62
C THR A 466 17.60 -15.64 10.75
N GLN A 467 17.14 -14.40 10.69
CA GLN A 467 15.72 -14.10 10.58
C GLN A 467 15.44 -13.55 9.18
N ILE A 468 14.40 -14.08 8.53
CA ILE A 468 13.93 -13.63 7.21
C ILE A 468 12.43 -13.40 7.30
N GLY A 469 11.98 -12.22 6.85
CA GLY A 469 10.58 -11.84 6.90
C GLY A 469 10.00 -11.43 5.54
N THR A 470 8.68 -11.48 5.45
CA THR A 470 7.94 -10.94 4.30
C THR A 470 7.67 -9.44 4.45
N GLY A 471 7.58 -8.94 5.69
CA GLY A 471 7.22 -7.58 6.07
C GLY A 471 8.37 -6.78 6.67
N ASN A 472 8.21 -5.46 6.67
CA ASN A 472 9.19 -4.52 7.21
C ASN A 472 9.38 -4.66 8.73
N TYR A 473 10.56 -4.29 9.19
CA TYR A 473 10.88 -4.17 10.61
C TYR A 473 10.25 -2.91 11.21
N ASN A 474 8.94 -2.99 11.45
CA ASN A 474 8.16 -1.86 11.92
C ASN A 474 7.06 -2.32 12.87
N GLU A 475 7.17 -1.94 14.13
CA GLU A 475 6.32 -2.39 15.24
C GLU A 475 4.86 -1.90 15.12
N LYS A 476 4.62 -0.84 14.33
CA LYS A 476 3.26 -0.36 14.07
C LYS A 476 2.59 -1.17 12.97
N THR A 477 3.29 -1.37 11.85
CA THR A 477 2.72 -2.12 10.72
C THR A 477 2.57 -3.60 11.02
N SER A 478 3.40 -4.18 11.91
CA SER A 478 3.24 -5.57 12.37
C SER A 478 1.93 -5.85 13.11
N LYS A 479 1.19 -4.81 13.51
CA LYS A 479 -0.15 -4.92 14.14
C LYS A 479 -1.29 -4.79 13.14
N LEU A 480 -1.00 -4.40 11.89
CA LEU A 480 -1.98 -4.04 10.88
C LEU A 480 -1.83 -4.85 9.57
N TYR A 481 -0.64 -5.41 9.32
CA TYR A 481 -0.30 -6.13 8.09
C TYR A 481 -0.13 -7.60 8.40
N THR A 482 -0.67 -8.45 7.53
CA THR A 482 -0.35 -9.88 7.59
C THR A 482 1.04 -10.10 7.01
N ASP A 483 1.95 -10.59 7.82
CA ASP A 483 3.32 -10.92 7.43
C ASP A 483 3.81 -12.18 8.13
N LEU A 484 4.82 -12.80 7.57
CA LEU A 484 5.42 -14.03 8.07
C LEU A 484 6.90 -13.81 8.34
N SER A 485 7.42 -14.50 9.35
CA SER A 485 8.81 -14.46 9.73
C SER A 485 9.30 -15.84 10.14
N ILE A 486 10.44 -16.25 9.58
CA ILE A 486 11.18 -17.43 10.00
C ILE A 486 12.46 -17.01 10.73
N ILE A 487 12.79 -17.66 11.83
CA ILE A 487 14.05 -17.53 12.55
C ILE A 487 14.68 -18.91 12.61
N THR A 488 15.88 -19.07 12.09
CA THR A 488 16.54 -20.36 11.94
C THR A 488 18.03 -20.30 12.35
N ALA A 489 18.52 -21.35 12.96
CA ALA A 489 19.94 -21.59 13.20
C ALA A 489 20.58 -22.47 12.11
N ASN A 490 19.87 -22.70 10.99
CA ASN A 490 20.42 -23.48 9.89
C ASN A 490 21.72 -22.86 9.35
N LYS A 491 22.82 -23.62 9.46
CA LYS A 491 24.17 -23.15 9.09
C LYS A 491 24.27 -22.72 7.62
N GLN A 492 23.63 -23.46 6.72
CA GLN A 492 23.69 -23.19 5.28
C GLN A 492 22.98 -21.89 4.95
N ILE A 493 21.80 -21.66 5.53
CA ILE A 493 21.06 -20.41 5.39
C ILE A 493 21.87 -19.25 5.98
N GLY A 494 22.48 -19.44 7.17
CA GLY A 494 23.33 -18.44 7.80
C GLY A 494 24.55 -18.06 6.98
N MET A 495 25.23 -19.05 6.39
CA MET A 495 26.37 -18.82 5.48
C MET A 495 25.96 -18.03 4.23
N GLU A 496 24.82 -18.37 3.61
CA GLU A 496 24.33 -17.63 2.45
C GLU A 496 23.84 -16.22 2.83
N ALA A 497 23.24 -16.04 3.99
CA ALA A 497 22.88 -14.72 4.52
C ALA A 497 24.14 -13.85 4.75
N ALA A 498 25.22 -14.44 5.30
CA ALA A 498 26.50 -13.76 5.45
C ALA A 498 27.11 -13.38 4.09
N TYR A 499 27.02 -14.27 3.10
CA TYR A 499 27.44 -14.00 1.72
C TYR A 499 26.63 -12.86 1.10
N VAL A 500 25.31 -12.86 1.26
CA VAL A 500 24.42 -11.77 0.80
C VAL A 500 24.89 -10.43 1.38
N PHE A 501 25.07 -10.34 2.72
CA PHE A 501 25.56 -9.10 3.34
C PHE A 501 26.95 -8.71 2.83
N THR A 502 27.87 -9.66 2.64
CA THR A 502 29.20 -9.38 2.13
C THR A 502 29.17 -8.75 0.74
N ARG A 503 28.35 -9.31 -0.18
CA ARG A 503 28.19 -8.74 -1.54
C ARG A 503 27.56 -7.34 -1.49
N LEU A 504 26.48 -7.17 -0.72
CA LEU A 504 25.81 -5.88 -0.59
C LEU A 504 26.72 -4.80 0.03
N CYS A 505 27.57 -5.18 1.00
CA CYS A 505 28.56 -4.27 1.59
C CYS A 505 29.66 -3.84 0.61
N MET A 506 29.90 -4.62 -0.45
CA MET A 506 30.83 -4.29 -1.53
C MET A 506 30.16 -3.55 -2.70
N GLY A 507 28.88 -3.27 -2.61
CA GLY A 507 28.10 -2.67 -3.72
C GLY A 507 27.81 -3.64 -4.87
N GLU A 508 27.81 -4.95 -4.60
CA GLU A 508 27.71 -5.98 -5.62
C GLU A 508 26.44 -6.83 -5.49
N PHE A 509 25.98 -7.40 -6.60
CA PHE A 509 24.85 -8.33 -6.61
C PHE A 509 25.30 -9.74 -6.20
N VAL A 510 24.32 -10.48 -5.64
CA VAL A 510 24.44 -11.90 -5.38
C VAL A 510 24.13 -12.66 -6.67
N GLU A 511 25.11 -13.29 -7.29
CA GLU A 511 24.94 -13.95 -8.59
C GLU A 511 24.21 -15.29 -8.44
N GLU A 512 24.56 -16.10 -7.42
CA GLU A 512 23.97 -17.41 -7.21
C GLU A 512 23.94 -17.79 -5.71
N THR A 513 22.95 -18.58 -5.34
CA THR A 513 22.75 -19.17 -4.01
C THR A 513 22.20 -20.59 -4.18
N ASN A 514 22.34 -21.47 -3.21
CA ASN A 514 21.79 -22.82 -3.26
C ASN A 514 20.46 -22.97 -2.53
N TYR A 515 20.30 -22.26 -1.42
CA TYR A 515 19.16 -22.38 -0.50
C TYR A 515 18.23 -21.19 -0.60
N LEU A 516 18.74 -19.99 -0.45
CA LEU A 516 17.98 -18.76 -0.58
C LEU A 516 17.64 -18.46 -2.04
N LEU A 517 16.52 -17.77 -2.30
CA LEU A 517 16.29 -17.15 -3.59
C LEU A 517 16.56 -15.66 -3.47
N VAL A 518 17.51 -15.13 -4.25
CA VAL A 518 17.94 -13.74 -4.15
C VAL A 518 17.76 -13.04 -5.50
N ALA A 519 17.00 -11.93 -5.51
CA ALA A 519 16.89 -11.04 -6.67
C ALA A 519 18.00 -9.95 -6.59
N PRO A 520 18.41 -9.38 -7.75
CA PRO A 520 17.80 -9.51 -9.07
C PRO A 520 18.32 -10.69 -9.94
N LYS A 521 19.33 -11.43 -9.51
CA LYS A 521 20.05 -12.35 -10.41
C LYS A 521 19.48 -13.77 -10.44
N CYS A 522 19.25 -14.42 -9.30
CA CYS A 522 18.92 -15.85 -9.29
C CYS A 522 17.48 -16.20 -8.85
N MET A 523 16.70 -15.28 -8.26
CA MET A 523 15.35 -15.59 -7.77
C MET A 523 14.40 -15.99 -8.89
N LYS A 524 14.30 -15.18 -9.95
CA LYS A 524 13.35 -15.40 -11.04
C LYS A 524 13.61 -16.71 -11.76
N SER A 525 14.86 -17.00 -12.13
CA SER A 525 15.23 -18.24 -12.82
C SER A 525 14.90 -19.48 -12.01
N LYS A 526 15.13 -19.45 -10.69
CA LYS A 526 14.77 -20.57 -9.81
C LYS A 526 13.27 -20.77 -9.68
N ILE A 527 12.47 -19.69 -9.59
CA ILE A 527 11.01 -19.77 -9.60
C ILE A 527 10.52 -20.41 -10.89
N LEU A 528 11.02 -19.99 -12.05
CA LEU A 528 10.67 -20.58 -13.34
C LEU A 528 11.05 -22.05 -13.42
N ASN A 529 12.23 -22.43 -12.91
CA ASN A 529 12.68 -23.83 -12.86
C ASN A 529 11.77 -24.71 -11.97
N TYR A 530 11.25 -24.18 -10.84
CA TYR A 530 10.26 -24.92 -10.04
C TYR A 530 8.97 -25.14 -10.81
N MET A 531 8.50 -24.13 -11.54
CA MET A 531 7.31 -24.25 -12.40
C MET A 531 7.54 -25.25 -13.55
N ASP A 532 8.73 -25.27 -14.16
CA ASP A 532 9.10 -26.23 -15.21
C ASP A 532 9.05 -27.67 -14.70
N LYS A 533 9.53 -27.93 -13.49
CA LYS A 533 9.41 -29.27 -12.86
C LYS A 533 7.95 -29.70 -12.70
N GLU A 534 7.06 -28.79 -12.28
CA GLU A 534 5.64 -29.10 -12.17
C GLU A 534 5.01 -29.35 -13.55
N ILE A 535 5.41 -28.61 -14.58
CA ILE A 535 4.99 -28.86 -15.97
C ILE A 535 5.41 -30.27 -16.44
N GLU A 536 6.65 -30.66 -16.15
CA GLU A 536 7.15 -32.02 -16.51
C GLU A 536 6.35 -33.11 -15.80
N ILE A 537 6.05 -32.94 -14.51
CA ILE A 537 5.26 -33.90 -13.73
C ILE A 537 3.84 -33.98 -14.28
N ALA A 538 3.20 -32.86 -14.58
CA ALA A 538 1.85 -32.86 -15.17
C ALA A 538 1.81 -33.55 -16.54
N ARG A 539 2.79 -33.28 -17.41
CA ARG A 539 2.93 -33.93 -18.73
C ARG A 539 3.17 -35.43 -18.61
N ALA A 540 3.80 -35.89 -17.54
CA ALA A 540 3.97 -37.28 -17.22
C ALA A 540 2.72 -37.94 -16.59
N GLY A 541 1.61 -37.20 -16.41
CA GLY A 541 0.36 -37.69 -15.82
C GLY A 541 0.34 -37.65 -14.28
N GLY A 542 1.34 -37.01 -13.64
CA GLY A 542 1.40 -36.84 -12.20
C GLY A 542 0.56 -35.65 -11.71
N LYS A 543 0.24 -35.62 -10.42
CA LYS A 543 -0.40 -34.45 -9.78
C LYS A 543 0.63 -33.34 -9.63
N ALA A 544 0.35 -32.19 -10.19
CA ALA A 544 1.24 -31.02 -10.18
C ALA A 544 0.50 -29.79 -9.64
N TYR A 545 1.22 -28.96 -8.87
CA TYR A 545 0.63 -27.85 -8.15
C TYR A 545 1.58 -26.65 -8.06
N VAL A 546 1.03 -25.46 -8.27
CA VAL A 546 1.69 -24.17 -8.00
C VAL A 546 0.73 -23.29 -7.21
N GLY A 547 1.12 -22.92 -5.99
CA GLY A 547 0.41 -21.97 -5.14
C GLY A 547 1.22 -20.70 -4.93
N ALA A 548 0.60 -19.52 -4.97
CA ALA A 548 1.28 -18.31 -4.60
C ALA A 548 0.35 -17.28 -3.95
N LYS A 549 0.75 -16.79 -2.76
CA LYS A 549 0.18 -15.60 -2.15
C LYS A 549 1.14 -14.45 -2.37
N ILE A 550 0.68 -13.39 -3.00
CA ILE A 550 1.47 -12.19 -3.36
C ILE A 550 0.60 -10.95 -3.35
N ASN A 551 1.24 -9.76 -3.33
CA ASN A 551 0.46 -8.52 -3.43
C ASN A 551 0.21 -8.11 -4.88
N SER A 552 1.12 -8.45 -5.81
CA SER A 552 0.99 -8.06 -7.21
C SER A 552 1.61 -9.08 -8.16
N LEU A 553 0.92 -9.34 -9.26
CA LEU A 553 1.35 -10.18 -10.37
C LEU A 553 1.43 -9.33 -11.64
N THR A 554 2.64 -8.93 -12.05
CA THR A 554 2.85 -8.06 -13.22
C THR A 554 4.03 -8.46 -14.12
N ASP A 555 4.87 -9.40 -13.69
CA ASP A 555 5.99 -9.88 -14.50
C ASP A 555 5.48 -10.76 -15.65
N LYS A 556 5.80 -10.33 -16.87
CA LYS A 556 5.26 -11.00 -18.07
C LYS A 556 5.77 -12.43 -18.22
N GLU A 557 7.04 -12.66 -17.95
CA GLU A 557 7.66 -13.97 -18.10
C GLU A 557 7.09 -14.98 -17.08
N ILE A 558 6.86 -14.53 -15.83
CA ILE A 558 6.19 -15.37 -14.82
C ILE A 558 4.73 -15.64 -15.23
N ILE A 559 4.01 -14.62 -15.74
CA ILE A 559 2.63 -14.80 -16.24
C ILE A 559 2.61 -15.81 -17.39
N ASP A 560 3.50 -15.69 -18.36
CA ASP A 560 3.61 -16.61 -19.49
C ASP A 560 3.87 -18.05 -19.00
N LYS A 561 4.73 -18.21 -18.00
CA LYS A 561 5.02 -19.52 -17.39
C LYS A 561 3.81 -20.10 -16.64
N LEU A 562 3.04 -19.28 -15.92
CA LEU A 562 1.78 -19.71 -15.30
C LEU A 562 0.74 -20.16 -16.33
N ILE A 563 0.66 -19.47 -17.47
CA ILE A 563 -0.18 -19.90 -18.61
C ILE A 563 0.30 -21.25 -19.16
N GLU A 564 1.62 -21.46 -19.27
CA GLU A 564 2.19 -22.73 -19.68
C GLU A 564 1.87 -23.86 -18.67
N CYS A 565 1.99 -23.57 -17.36
CA CYS A 565 1.58 -24.48 -16.30
C CYS A 565 0.11 -24.93 -16.49
N SER A 566 -0.80 -23.98 -16.68
CA SER A 566 -2.21 -24.26 -16.88
C SER A 566 -2.46 -25.16 -18.11
N ARG A 567 -1.81 -24.83 -19.24
CA ARG A 567 -1.92 -25.62 -20.47
C ARG A 567 -1.37 -27.05 -20.32
N ALA A 568 -0.37 -27.21 -19.46
CA ALA A 568 0.20 -28.53 -19.16
C ALA A 568 -0.65 -29.36 -18.17
N GLY A 569 -1.69 -28.79 -17.57
CA GLY A 569 -2.54 -29.44 -16.59
C GLY A 569 -2.12 -29.25 -15.13
N VAL A 570 -1.17 -28.35 -14.85
CA VAL A 570 -0.80 -27.98 -13.48
C VAL A 570 -1.96 -27.19 -12.85
N ARG A 571 -2.38 -27.56 -11.64
CA ARG A 571 -3.31 -26.77 -10.83
C ARG A 571 -2.57 -25.54 -10.28
N VAL A 572 -3.09 -24.34 -10.57
CA VAL A 572 -2.50 -23.08 -10.14
C VAL A 572 -3.49 -22.30 -9.28
N GLU A 573 -3.12 -21.99 -8.05
CA GLU A 573 -3.93 -21.23 -7.09
C GLU A 573 -3.19 -20.00 -6.63
N MET A 574 -3.81 -18.83 -6.85
CA MET A 574 -3.18 -17.54 -6.58
C MET A 574 -4.04 -16.70 -5.65
N ILE A 575 -3.44 -16.22 -4.56
CA ILE A 575 -4.03 -15.20 -3.69
C ILE A 575 -3.32 -13.88 -3.99
N VAL A 576 -3.95 -13.01 -4.79
CA VAL A 576 -3.36 -11.75 -5.26
C VAL A 576 -4.18 -10.57 -4.71
N ARG A 577 -3.68 -9.91 -3.67
CA ARG A 577 -4.39 -8.81 -3.01
C ARG A 577 -4.71 -7.66 -3.96
N GLY A 578 -3.73 -7.21 -4.74
CA GLY A 578 -3.79 -5.95 -5.51
C GLY A 578 -3.79 -6.16 -7.02
N ILE A 579 -2.71 -5.76 -7.68
CA ILE A 579 -2.58 -5.79 -9.13
C ILE A 579 -2.45 -7.24 -9.62
N CYS A 580 -3.32 -7.65 -10.52
CA CYS A 580 -3.23 -8.93 -11.23
C CYS A 580 -3.32 -8.67 -12.74
N CYS A 581 -2.20 -8.85 -13.44
CA CYS A 581 -2.17 -8.71 -14.90
C CYS A 581 -2.47 -10.03 -15.65
N LEU A 582 -2.81 -11.10 -14.93
CA LEU A 582 -3.27 -12.36 -15.47
C LEU A 582 -4.80 -12.46 -15.38
N ILE A 583 -5.47 -12.89 -16.44
CA ILE A 583 -6.88 -13.23 -16.45
C ILE A 583 -7.01 -14.77 -16.38
N PRO A 584 -7.61 -15.31 -15.29
CA PRO A 584 -7.82 -16.75 -15.13
C PRO A 584 -9.05 -17.25 -15.91
N GLY A 585 -9.20 -18.56 -16.05
CA GLY A 585 -10.40 -19.20 -16.60
C GLY A 585 -10.62 -18.99 -18.10
N VAL A 586 -9.64 -18.49 -18.85
CA VAL A 586 -9.70 -18.31 -20.30
C VAL A 586 -9.51 -19.68 -20.97
N LYS A 587 -10.50 -20.12 -21.75
CA LYS A 587 -10.54 -21.43 -22.40
C LYS A 587 -9.31 -21.68 -23.27
N GLY A 588 -8.68 -22.84 -23.08
CA GLY A 588 -7.46 -23.30 -23.79
C GLY A 588 -6.17 -22.59 -23.34
N HIS A 589 -6.24 -21.73 -22.29
CA HIS A 589 -5.10 -20.95 -21.83
C HIS A 589 -4.91 -20.99 -20.31
N THR A 590 -5.88 -20.52 -19.55
CA THR A 590 -5.78 -20.33 -18.09
C THR A 590 -6.88 -21.03 -17.32
N GLU A 591 -7.42 -22.12 -17.85
CA GLU A 591 -8.55 -22.89 -17.28
C GLU A 591 -8.21 -23.52 -15.93
N ASN A 592 -6.93 -23.87 -15.71
CA ASN A 592 -6.45 -24.47 -14.48
C ASN A 592 -5.88 -23.43 -13.49
N ILE A 593 -6.12 -22.14 -13.73
CA ILE A 593 -5.71 -21.05 -12.83
C ILE A 593 -6.92 -20.50 -12.10
N SER A 594 -6.84 -20.43 -10.78
CA SER A 594 -7.75 -19.71 -9.91
C SER A 594 -7.02 -18.50 -9.29
N VAL A 595 -7.68 -17.35 -9.25
CA VAL A 595 -7.14 -16.13 -8.61
C VAL A 595 -8.19 -15.56 -7.69
N ILE A 596 -7.83 -15.40 -6.41
CA ILE A 596 -8.66 -14.68 -5.43
C ILE A 596 -7.93 -13.45 -4.88
N SER A 597 -8.70 -12.52 -4.35
CA SER A 597 -8.20 -11.33 -3.67
C SER A 597 -8.93 -11.16 -2.34
N ILE A 598 -8.17 -10.93 -1.27
CA ILE A 598 -8.71 -10.63 0.05
C ILE A 598 -8.36 -9.19 0.40
N VAL A 599 -9.38 -8.39 0.68
CA VAL A 599 -9.28 -7.03 1.22
C VAL A 599 -10.17 -6.99 2.45
N GLY A 600 -9.63 -6.55 3.60
CA GLY A 600 -10.37 -6.56 4.85
C GLY A 600 -9.63 -5.79 5.94
N ARG A 601 -9.90 -6.12 7.19
CA ARG A 601 -9.38 -5.48 8.40
C ARG A 601 -7.86 -5.33 8.39
N TYR A 602 -7.13 -6.39 8.05
CA TYR A 602 -5.69 -6.40 7.96
C TYR A 602 -5.24 -6.32 6.50
N LEU A 603 -4.15 -5.61 6.25
CA LEU A 603 -3.57 -5.55 4.93
C LEU A 603 -2.87 -6.87 4.62
N GLU A 604 -3.38 -7.64 3.66
CA GLU A 604 -2.75 -8.86 3.17
C GLU A 604 -1.41 -8.51 2.51
N HIS A 605 -0.29 -8.82 3.18
CA HIS A 605 1.04 -8.36 2.75
C HIS A 605 2.06 -9.48 2.63
N SER A 606 1.87 -10.62 3.29
CA SER A 606 2.78 -11.76 3.21
C SER A 606 2.89 -12.32 1.79
N ARG A 607 4.06 -12.88 1.46
CA ARG A 607 4.30 -13.59 0.21
C ARG A 607 4.75 -15.00 0.53
N VAL A 608 4.06 -15.95 -0.08
CA VAL A 608 4.31 -17.39 0.04
C VAL A 608 4.32 -17.98 -1.37
N TYR A 609 5.29 -18.82 -1.65
CA TYR A 609 5.34 -19.63 -2.88
C TYR A 609 5.35 -21.10 -2.51
N ILE A 610 4.52 -21.89 -3.20
CA ILE A 610 4.37 -23.32 -2.99
C ILE A 610 4.51 -24.01 -4.36
N PHE A 611 5.50 -24.88 -4.48
CA PHE A 611 5.73 -25.67 -5.68
C PHE A 611 5.68 -27.16 -5.33
N GLY A 612 4.71 -27.87 -5.88
CA GLY A 612 4.48 -29.29 -5.62
C GLY A 612 3.35 -29.59 -4.67
N THR A 613 2.95 -30.86 -4.68
CA THR A 613 1.95 -31.43 -3.75
C THR A 613 2.55 -31.65 -2.34
N PRO A 614 1.73 -31.79 -1.28
CA PRO A 614 2.21 -31.86 0.11
C PRO A 614 3.29 -32.91 0.42
N ASP A 615 3.36 -33.96 -0.37
CA ASP A 615 4.35 -35.04 -0.26
C ASP A 615 5.75 -34.66 -0.78
N ARG A 616 5.87 -33.57 -1.57
CA ARG A 616 7.13 -33.15 -2.22
C ARG A 616 7.26 -31.63 -2.37
N ASP A 617 6.50 -30.87 -1.64
CA ASP A 617 6.44 -29.43 -1.81
C ASP A 617 7.72 -28.69 -1.40
N ASN A 618 8.01 -27.64 -2.15
CA ASN A 618 8.98 -26.62 -1.81
C ASN A 618 8.21 -25.34 -1.46
N ILE A 619 8.27 -24.95 -0.19
CA ILE A 619 7.60 -23.74 0.33
C ILE A 619 8.63 -22.68 0.62
N TYR A 620 8.34 -21.45 0.19
CA TYR A 620 9.15 -20.26 0.44
C TYR A 620 8.29 -19.15 1.02
N ILE A 621 8.82 -18.41 1.97
CA ILE A 621 8.32 -17.07 2.34
C ILE A 621 9.25 -16.01 1.74
N SER A 622 8.70 -14.91 1.21
CA SER A 622 9.45 -13.97 0.40
C SER A 622 9.14 -12.51 0.70
N SER A 623 10.11 -11.63 0.46
CA SER A 623 9.90 -10.19 0.39
C SER A 623 9.39 -9.73 -0.98
N ALA A 624 9.49 -10.57 -2.03
CA ALA A 624 9.20 -10.24 -3.41
C ALA A 624 7.75 -10.55 -3.82
N ASP A 625 7.16 -9.65 -4.59
CA ASP A 625 6.00 -9.92 -5.43
C ASP A 625 6.43 -10.40 -6.82
N PHE A 626 5.55 -11.02 -7.58
CA PHE A 626 5.81 -11.40 -8.98
C PHE A 626 5.70 -10.18 -9.92
N MET A 627 6.61 -9.23 -9.68
CA MET A 627 6.72 -7.98 -10.44
C MET A 627 8.11 -7.88 -11.06
N THR A 628 8.21 -7.38 -12.29
CA THR A 628 9.50 -7.18 -12.98
C THR A 628 10.48 -6.36 -12.14
N ARG A 629 10.01 -5.29 -11.49
CA ARG A 629 10.87 -4.48 -10.62
C ARG A 629 11.41 -5.23 -9.39
N ASN A 630 10.64 -6.20 -8.82
CA ASN A 630 11.11 -7.03 -7.72
C ASN A 630 12.13 -8.06 -8.22
N MET A 631 11.89 -8.64 -9.38
CA MET A 631 12.71 -9.71 -9.94
C MET A 631 14.02 -9.20 -10.55
N GLU A 632 14.06 -7.95 -11.06
CA GLU A 632 15.16 -7.45 -11.90
C GLU A 632 15.80 -6.15 -11.39
N ARG A 633 15.13 -5.40 -10.49
CA ARG A 633 15.57 -4.04 -10.09
C ARG A 633 15.54 -3.81 -8.58
N ARG A 634 15.47 -4.88 -7.79
CA ARG A 634 15.49 -4.82 -6.33
C ARG A 634 16.28 -5.98 -5.76
N VAL A 635 16.91 -5.74 -4.61
CA VAL A 635 17.39 -6.84 -3.78
C VAL A 635 16.20 -7.35 -2.97
N GLU A 636 15.77 -8.55 -3.27
CA GLU A 636 14.71 -9.29 -2.58
C GLU A 636 15.25 -10.64 -2.13
N ILE A 637 14.60 -11.23 -1.12
CA ILE A 637 15.01 -12.52 -0.58
C ILE A 637 13.80 -13.42 -0.35
N ALA A 638 13.96 -14.72 -0.60
CA ALA A 638 13.03 -15.74 -0.19
C ALA A 638 13.75 -16.86 0.56
N ALA A 639 13.17 -17.26 1.69
CA ALA A 639 13.69 -18.33 2.54
C ALA A 639 12.91 -19.61 2.31
N PRO A 640 13.60 -20.77 2.11
CA PRO A 640 12.94 -22.06 2.09
C PRO A 640 12.48 -22.44 3.51
N ILE A 641 11.37 -23.13 3.58
CA ILE A 641 10.85 -23.72 4.81
C ILE A 641 11.17 -25.21 4.81
N TYR A 642 11.96 -25.65 5.78
CA TYR A 642 12.36 -27.05 5.90
C TYR A 642 11.61 -27.81 7.01
N ASP A 643 11.21 -27.12 8.07
CA ASP A 643 10.45 -27.71 9.17
C ASP A 643 9.03 -28.09 8.71
N ASP A 644 8.69 -29.38 8.82
CA ASP A 644 7.42 -29.93 8.35
C ASP A 644 6.20 -29.38 9.10
N SER A 645 6.37 -29.01 10.37
CA SER A 645 5.31 -28.41 11.17
C SER A 645 5.00 -26.99 10.67
N ILE A 646 6.03 -26.22 10.34
CA ILE A 646 5.90 -24.88 9.78
C ILE A 646 5.33 -24.96 8.35
N LYS A 647 5.78 -25.92 7.51
CA LYS A 647 5.17 -26.17 6.19
C LYS A 647 3.68 -26.43 6.31
N THR A 648 3.30 -27.33 7.22
CA THR A 648 1.90 -27.66 7.45
C THR A 648 1.09 -26.45 7.90
N ARG A 649 1.65 -25.63 8.82
CA ARG A 649 1.01 -24.38 9.26
C ARG A 649 0.80 -23.42 8.08
N ILE A 650 1.79 -23.22 7.21
CA ILE A 650 1.68 -22.34 6.04
C ILE A 650 0.65 -22.85 5.05
N ARG A 651 0.63 -24.17 4.75
CA ARG A 651 -0.39 -24.78 3.88
C ARG A 651 -1.80 -24.57 4.43
N ASN A 652 -1.99 -24.80 5.72
CA ASN A 652 -3.28 -24.58 6.38
C ASN A 652 -3.71 -23.10 6.30
N MET A 653 -2.76 -22.17 6.51
CA MET A 653 -3.06 -20.74 6.36
C MET A 653 -3.48 -20.40 4.93
N PHE A 654 -2.78 -20.94 3.93
CA PHE A 654 -3.10 -20.73 2.52
C PHE A 654 -4.48 -21.29 2.18
N HIS A 655 -4.76 -22.52 2.63
CA HIS A 655 -6.05 -23.18 2.42
C HIS A 655 -7.23 -22.43 3.07
N ILE A 656 -7.09 -22.00 4.33
CA ILE A 656 -8.13 -21.20 5.01
C ILE A 656 -8.41 -19.89 4.26
N MET A 657 -7.39 -19.24 3.70
CA MET A 657 -7.59 -18.05 2.87
C MET A 657 -8.35 -18.40 1.57
N GLU A 658 -8.09 -19.54 0.97
CA GLU A 658 -8.84 -20.01 -0.18
C GLU A 658 -10.28 -20.40 0.13
N CYS A 659 -10.57 -20.76 1.38
CA CYS A 659 -11.91 -21.02 1.87
C CYS A 659 -12.67 -19.75 2.34
N ASP A 660 -12.05 -18.58 2.27
CA ASP A 660 -12.70 -17.33 2.69
C ASP A 660 -13.91 -16.99 1.79
N THR A 661 -15.10 -16.89 2.42
CA THR A 661 -16.37 -16.56 1.75
C THR A 661 -16.92 -15.19 2.16
N VAL A 662 -16.22 -14.50 3.07
CA VAL A 662 -16.65 -13.18 3.58
C VAL A 662 -15.91 -12.06 2.86
N LYS A 663 -14.60 -12.13 2.78
CA LYS A 663 -13.74 -11.08 2.21
C LYS A 663 -13.10 -11.46 0.87
N ALA A 664 -13.00 -12.74 0.54
CA ALA A 664 -12.42 -13.15 -0.73
C ALA A 664 -13.34 -12.82 -1.92
N ARG A 665 -12.72 -12.34 -2.99
CA ARG A 665 -13.34 -12.12 -4.28
C ARG A 665 -12.60 -12.90 -5.34
N GLN A 666 -13.34 -13.67 -6.13
CA GLN A 666 -12.83 -14.45 -7.25
C GLN A 666 -12.68 -13.55 -8.48
N LEU A 667 -11.49 -13.57 -9.10
CA LEU A 667 -11.29 -12.96 -10.41
C LEU A 667 -11.86 -13.88 -11.49
N CYS A 668 -12.77 -13.37 -12.31
CA CYS A 668 -13.44 -14.08 -13.39
C CYS A 668 -12.72 -13.89 -14.74
N SER A 669 -13.05 -14.71 -15.73
CA SER A 669 -12.48 -14.66 -17.08
C SER A 669 -12.83 -13.39 -17.87
N ASP A 670 -13.85 -12.64 -17.45
CA ASP A 670 -14.17 -11.31 -17.96
C ASP A 670 -13.36 -10.18 -17.31
N GLY A 671 -12.52 -10.51 -16.29
CA GLY A 671 -11.68 -9.58 -15.54
C GLY A 671 -12.39 -8.88 -14.38
N ASN A 672 -13.64 -9.23 -14.10
CA ASN A 672 -14.37 -8.71 -12.95
C ASN A 672 -14.11 -9.56 -11.71
N TYR A 673 -14.21 -8.93 -10.55
CA TYR A 673 -14.13 -9.60 -9.25
C TYR A 673 -15.55 -9.78 -8.68
N VAL A 674 -15.88 -11.01 -8.32
CA VAL A 674 -17.16 -11.35 -7.69
C VAL A 674 -16.92 -11.89 -6.28
N HIS A 675 -17.88 -11.72 -5.38
CA HIS A 675 -17.82 -12.35 -4.07
C HIS A 675 -17.74 -13.86 -4.21
N ARG A 676 -16.83 -14.47 -3.48
CA ARG A 676 -16.66 -15.91 -3.46
C ARG A 676 -17.79 -16.54 -2.62
N THR A 677 -18.32 -17.63 -3.11
CA THR A 677 -19.35 -18.42 -2.43
C THR A 677 -18.83 -19.79 -2.08
N ILE A 678 -19.54 -20.50 -1.21
CA ILE A 678 -19.19 -21.90 -0.84
C ILE A 678 -19.12 -22.78 -2.09
N ALA A 679 -19.98 -22.55 -3.10
CA ALA A 679 -20.01 -23.31 -4.35
C ALA A 679 -18.73 -23.16 -5.19
N ASP A 680 -17.95 -22.11 -4.96
CA ASP A 680 -16.70 -21.84 -5.68
C ASP A 680 -15.49 -22.59 -5.08
N ILE A 681 -15.67 -23.22 -3.90
CA ILE A 681 -14.62 -23.91 -3.17
C ILE A 681 -14.69 -25.40 -3.50
N LYS A 682 -13.66 -25.93 -4.14
CA LYS A 682 -13.68 -27.30 -4.69
C LYS A 682 -13.19 -28.38 -3.74
N ASP A 683 -12.43 -28.04 -2.70
CA ASP A 683 -11.73 -29.00 -1.83
C ASP A 683 -11.92 -28.68 -0.35
N PHE A 684 -13.18 -28.64 0.11
CA PHE A 684 -13.45 -28.69 1.53
C PHE A 684 -13.12 -30.09 2.09
N THR A 685 -12.51 -30.15 3.24
CA THR A 685 -12.52 -31.37 4.08
C THR A 685 -13.95 -31.65 4.55
N ASP A 686 -14.23 -32.88 4.96
CA ASP A 686 -15.57 -33.24 5.45
C ASP A 686 -16.01 -32.35 6.64
N GLU A 687 -15.09 -31.98 7.54
CA GLU A 687 -15.35 -31.03 8.63
C GLU A 687 -15.66 -29.61 8.15
N GLU A 688 -14.98 -29.14 7.13
CA GLU A 688 -15.21 -27.83 6.53
C GLU A 688 -16.52 -27.80 5.74
N TRP A 689 -16.90 -28.92 5.09
CA TRP A 689 -18.20 -29.09 4.45
C TRP A 689 -19.36 -29.11 5.45
N GLU A 690 -19.20 -29.77 6.58
CA GLU A 690 -20.20 -29.72 7.66
C GLU A 690 -20.39 -28.30 8.18
N GLN A 691 -19.30 -27.59 8.47
CA GLN A 691 -19.34 -26.18 8.89
C GLN A 691 -19.93 -25.26 7.82
N ALA A 692 -19.57 -25.47 6.56
CA ALA A 692 -20.08 -24.69 5.44
C ALA A 692 -21.57 -24.98 5.13
N SER A 693 -22.02 -26.23 5.30
CA SER A 693 -23.41 -26.63 5.13
C SER A 693 -24.34 -26.08 6.21
N GLU A 694 -23.82 -25.76 7.39
CA GLU A 694 -24.52 -25.03 8.44
C GLU A 694 -24.65 -23.53 8.19
N GLY A 695 -24.20 -23.02 7.03
CA GLY A 695 -24.22 -21.62 6.65
C GLY A 695 -23.13 -20.78 7.31
N LEU A 696 -22.09 -21.42 7.81
CA LEU A 696 -20.94 -20.72 8.40
C LEU A 696 -20.17 -19.94 7.32
N ARG A 697 -20.08 -18.63 7.54
CA ARG A 697 -19.27 -17.71 6.73
C ARG A 697 -17.84 -17.74 7.26
N ILE A 698 -16.86 -18.08 6.41
CA ILE A 698 -15.45 -18.10 6.76
C ILE A 698 -14.83 -16.74 6.44
N ASN A 699 -14.39 -16.01 7.46
CA ASN A 699 -13.51 -14.85 7.35
C ASN A 699 -12.12 -15.28 7.81
N SER A 700 -11.19 -15.42 6.88
CA SER A 700 -9.85 -15.94 7.17
C SER A 700 -9.09 -15.09 8.19
N GLN A 701 -9.23 -13.76 8.15
CA GLN A 701 -8.55 -12.85 9.06
C GLN A 701 -9.09 -12.98 10.49
N GLU A 702 -10.39 -13.09 10.68
CA GLU A 702 -11.00 -13.31 12.00
C GLU A 702 -10.70 -14.71 12.53
N TYR A 703 -10.67 -15.72 11.66
CA TYR A 703 -10.28 -17.08 11.99
C TYR A 703 -8.87 -17.15 12.62
N PHE A 704 -7.89 -16.45 11.99
CA PHE A 704 -6.53 -16.40 12.53
C PHE A 704 -6.40 -15.51 13.76
N ALA A 705 -7.21 -14.47 13.89
CA ALA A 705 -7.21 -13.58 15.06
C ALA A 705 -7.78 -14.26 16.32
N ALA A 706 -8.68 -15.24 16.16
CA ALA A 706 -9.29 -15.98 17.27
C ALA A 706 -8.38 -17.06 17.85
N ARG A 707 -7.43 -17.56 17.12
CA ARG A 707 -6.51 -18.65 17.50
C ARG A 707 -5.15 -18.14 17.93
#